data_ff3b07243cfa4cd922491597c820e78c
#
_entry.id   ff3b07243cfa4cd922491597c820e78c
#
_cell.length_a   1.000
_cell.length_b   1.000
_cell.length_c   1.000
_cell.angle_alpha   90.00
_cell.angle_beta   90.00
_cell.angle_gamma   90.00
#
_symmetry.space_group_name_H-M   'P 1'
#
loop_
_entity.id
_entity.type
_entity.pdbx_description
1 polymer ?
#
loop_
_entity_poly.entity_id
_entity_poly.type
_entity_poly.pdbx_seq_one_letter_code
_entity_poly.pdbx_strand_id
1 'polypeptide(L)'
;MRHASRSPFILSPVARAVLGLAFSAALGLACAGPVQAQVSAETAEVPSPATLKSTPMLAEEVSSAPENTGPTFVFGDRLSGRPDLETVIEGNAELRRGATSLRADRIEYYQPDDLLKSRGNVRINRAGNRFEGPELEIQLDRFEGFFTTPSYRFLKNGGNGQAERVDFIDDKHLTAQRVSYTTCERGNEATWEPAWVLRAKSIKFDLDKDVGIATGAVVRFKNVPILAFPVVSFPLSDKRKSGLLPPTLNLSSVDGFSVRQPYYFDIAPNRDATFSPAIMSKRGIDLAGEFRYLEPGYKGQLRASVMPSDQLRDRDRWSYALQHAGVINSGLPAVGNLGLALNLNRVSDNDYWRDFPIASGSVTPRLLPQDATLSWGRGFFTTTARTLKWQTLQDVNSPIIPPYDRLPQLTAAYTRVDAPLAGLDLLGGGFDWSVAGDYTRFSADQNLTRQPNGSRAFTRAQLSRPWLWPAGFITPKVQLHATSYQLDAPLASGSMMGATSASRVVPTFSLDSGLQFERDASLLGRELTQTLEPRAFYVRTPYRDQSGLPNYDSGANSFNFATVFTENAFVGNDRISDANLLTLGLTSRLLDPATGAEAVRVGVAQRLRFEDQKVTLPGGLPVTDRISDLLAGASVNWVPQWSFDSTVQYNPKTRQSERASVGVRYNPSNYRVISAAFRRQRAISDSKQIDVGWQWPINDLWGDKGRDLGAGQGQGGGRYYSVGRLNYSVLDKKLVDAVIGIEYDGCCWIGRVVLQRSQNSITTSNTRILFQLEMVGFSRVGASPLEILKTNVPRYQNLRDTISAPSRFTTYD
;
A
#
# COMPACT_ATOMS: atom_id res chain seq x y z
N MET A 1 -51.62 -44.09 17.31
CA MET A 1 -50.31 -44.68 17.58
C MET A 1 -49.61 -44.91 16.27
N ARG A 2 -48.70 -44.10 15.89
CA ARG A 2 -47.65 -44.35 14.89
C ARG A 2 -46.44 -43.47 15.29
N HIS A 3 -45.35 -44.11 15.64
CA HIS A 3 -44.09 -43.53 16.01
C HIS A 3 -43.47 -42.78 14.85
N ALA A 4 -43.13 -41.51 15.04
CA ALA A 4 -42.27 -40.75 14.16
C ALA A 4 -40.81 -40.92 14.61
N SER A 5 -40.03 -41.66 13.85
CA SER A 5 -38.58 -41.82 14.06
C SER A 5 -37.87 -40.52 13.75
N ARG A 6 -37.18 -39.98 14.72
CA ARG A 6 -36.22 -38.87 14.54
C ARG A 6 -34.98 -39.43 13.83
N SER A 7 -34.75 -39.02 12.60
CA SER A 7 -33.47 -39.24 11.91
C SER A 7 -32.41 -38.30 12.44
N PRO A 8 -31.19 -38.76 12.77
CA PRO A 8 -30.10 -37.87 13.20
C PRO A 8 -29.59 -37.05 12.00
N PHE A 9 -29.29 -35.77 12.24
CA PHE A 9 -28.67 -34.88 11.29
C PHE A 9 -27.30 -35.42 10.89
N ILE A 10 -27.19 -35.95 9.67
CA ILE A 10 -25.91 -36.38 9.10
C ILE A 10 -25.29 -35.16 8.37
N LEU A 11 -24.30 -34.55 8.98
CA LEU A 11 -23.47 -33.55 8.32
C LEU A 11 -22.69 -34.17 7.14
N SER A 12 -22.62 -33.44 6.02
CA SER A 12 -21.85 -33.88 4.85
C SER A 12 -20.35 -34.04 5.18
N PRO A 13 -19.62 -34.90 4.46
CA PRO A 13 -18.19 -35.14 4.72
C PRO A 13 -17.36 -33.84 4.74
N VAL A 14 -17.76 -32.83 3.96
CA VAL A 14 -17.08 -31.51 3.91
C VAL A 14 -17.38 -30.69 5.16
N ALA A 15 -18.63 -30.73 5.66
CA ALA A 15 -18.97 -30.03 6.90
C ALA A 15 -18.31 -30.68 8.12
N ARG A 16 -18.14 -32.01 8.10
CA ARG A 16 -17.35 -32.73 9.13
C ARG A 16 -15.85 -32.40 9.05
N ALA A 17 -15.29 -32.22 7.84
CA ALA A 17 -13.89 -31.83 7.67
C ALA A 17 -13.63 -30.39 8.12
N VAL A 18 -14.54 -29.46 7.82
CA VAL A 18 -14.39 -28.03 8.25
C VAL A 18 -14.60 -27.87 9.75
N LEU A 19 -15.59 -28.57 10.33
CA LEU A 19 -15.78 -28.61 11.80
C LEU A 19 -14.66 -29.38 12.49
N GLY A 20 -14.18 -30.49 11.89
CA GLY A 20 -13.04 -31.25 12.40
C GLY A 20 -11.74 -30.48 12.39
N LEU A 21 -11.46 -29.69 11.34
CA LEU A 21 -10.29 -28.83 11.26
C LEU A 21 -10.37 -27.65 12.24
N ALA A 22 -11.55 -27.02 12.39
CA ALA A 22 -11.75 -25.96 13.36
C ALA A 22 -11.64 -26.47 14.82
N PHE A 23 -12.17 -27.67 15.09
CA PHE A 23 -12.06 -28.33 16.41
C PHE A 23 -10.66 -28.88 16.67
N SER A 24 -9.97 -29.42 15.65
CA SER A 24 -8.59 -29.90 15.78
C SER A 24 -7.60 -28.76 15.97
N ALA A 25 -7.79 -27.59 15.35
CA ALA A 25 -6.98 -26.40 15.58
C ALA A 25 -7.20 -25.82 16.99
N ALA A 26 -8.44 -25.89 17.50
CA ALA A 26 -8.74 -25.48 18.87
C ALA A 26 -8.26 -26.51 19.94
N LEU A 27 -8.31 -27.81 19.63
CA LEU A 27 -7.77 -28.86 20.51
C LEU A 27 -6.24 -28.95 20.43
N GLY A 28 -5.63 -28.68 19.28
CA GLY A 28 -4.16 -28.66 19.16
C GLY A 28 -3.50 -27.56 20.01
N LEU A 29 -4.22 -26.46 20.28
CA LEU A 29 -3.81 -25.42 21.23
C LEU A 29 -4.02 -25.82 22.72
N ALA A 30 -4.90 -26.77 22.99
CA ALA A 30 -5.16 -27.26 24.36
C ALA A 30 -4.17 -28.34 24.82
N CYS A 31 -3.38 -28.94 23.93
CA CYS A 31 -2.39 -29.98 24.25
C CYS A 31 -0.95 -29.49 24.44
N ALA A 32 -0.69 -28.17 24.34
CA ALA A 32 0.54 -27.61 24.85
C ALA A 32 0.42 -27.50 26.40
N GLY A 33 0.76 -28.57 27.09
CA GLY A 33 0.80 -28.64 28.55
C GLY A 33 1.77 -27.59 29.11
N PRO A 34 1.59 -27.17 30.39
CA PRO A 34 2.48 -26.20 31.00
C PRO A 34 3.88 -26.82 31.08
N VAL A 35 4.84 -26.21 30.43
CA VAL A 35 6.24 -26.46 30.69
C VAL A 35 6.47 -25.98 32.12
N GLN A 36 6.60 -26.91 33.07
CA GLN A 36 7.07 -26.63 34.42
C GLN A 36 8.46 -26.01 34.27
N ALA A 37 8.55 -24.75 34.61
CA ALA A 37 9.83 -24.09 34.81
C ALA A 37 10.56 -24.82 35.96
N GLN A 38 11.55 -25.65 35.65
CA GLN A 38 12.54 -26.06 36.61
C GLN A 38 13.34 -24.83 37.01
N VAL A 39 13.18 -24.41 38.23
CA VAL A 39 14.02 -23.41 38.88
C VAL A 39 15.43 -24.00 38.96
N SER A 40 16.28 -23.64 38.03
CA SER A 40 17.73 -23.85 38.13
C SER A 40 18.34 -22.64 38.83
N ALA A 41 19.18 -22.91 39.82
CA ALA A 41 19.82 -21.93 40.66
C ALA A 41 20.39 -20.71 39.93
N GLU A 42 20.11 -19.53 40.49
CA GLU A 42 20.66 -18.24 40.10
C GLU A 42 22.18 -18.28 39.99
N THR A 43 22.72 -18.29 38.79
CA THR A 43 23.95 -17.59 38.48
C THR A 43 23.55 -16.15 38.17
N ALA A 44 24.04 -15.20 38.97
CA ALA A 44 23.85 -13.79 38.76
C ALA A 44 24.29 -13.41 37.35
N GLU A 45 23.31 -13.23 36.43
CA GLU A 45 23.55 -12.61 35.14
C GLU A 45 23.94 -11.15 35.39
N VAL A 46 25.15 -10.80 34.96
CA VAL A 46 25.59 -9.42 34.80
C VAL A 46 24.53 -8.76 33.90
N PRO A 47 23.85 -7.68 34.31
CA PRO A 47 22.85 -7.02 33.50
C PRO A 47 23.47 -6.61 32.17
N SER A 48 22.93 -7.11 31.07
CA SER A 48 23.33 -6.66 29.73
C SER A 48 23.22 -5.14 29.67
N PRO A 49 24.23 -4.43 29.16
CA PRO A 49 24.17 -2.98 29.09
C PRO A 49 22.91 -2.57 28.34
N ALA A 50 22.16 -1.67 28.96
CA ALA A 50 20.91 -1.13 28.37
C ALA A 50 21.28 -0.48 27.02
N THR A 51 20.95 -1.16 25.91
CA THR A 51 21.15 -0.60 24.58
C THR A 51 20.09 0.49 24.36
N LEU A 52 20.52 1.74 24.29
CA LEU A 52 19.66 2.85 23.89
C LEU A 52 19.10 2.56 22.48
N LYS A 53 17.78 2.55 22.35
CA LYS A 53 17.13 2.46 21.04
C LYS A 53 17.24 3.82 20.35
N SER A 54 17.82 3.87 19.15
CA SER A 54 17.78 5.08 18.33
C SER A 54 16.34 5.37 17.90
N THR A 55 15.91 6.60 18.04
CA THR A 55 14.60 7.09 17.61
C THR A 55 14.80 8.37 16.81
N PRO A 56 13.99 8.66 15.78
CA PRO A 56 14.05 9.94 15.08
C PRO A 56 13.91 11.17 15.99
N MET A 57 13.27 11.01 17.16
CA MET A 57 13.16 12.08 18.18
C MET A 57 14.48 12.38 18.90
N LEU A 58 15.47 11.50 18.82
CA LEU A 58 16.84 11.71 19.33
C LEU A 58 17.81 12.12 18.22
N ALA A 59 17.32 12.31 16.98
CA ALA A 59 18.13 12.90 15.92
C ALA A 59 18.40 14.35 16.28
N GLU A 60 19.69 14.67 16.54
CA GLU A 60 20.09 16.05 16.74
C GLU A 60 19.89 16.84 15.44
N GLU A 61 19.17 17.95 15.52
CA GLU A 61 19.20 18.95 14.47
C GLU A 61 20.62 19.53 14.41
N VAL A 62 21.29 19.32 13.29
CA VAL A 62 22.58 19.98 13.04
C VAL A 62 22.31 21.48 12.99
N SER A 63 22.75 22.19 14.02
CA SER A 63 22.61 23.64 14.09
C SER A 63 23.20 24.29 12.83
N SER A 64 22.41 25.08 12.12
CA SER A 64 22.84 25.91 11.00
C SER A 64 23.56 27.20 11.42
N ALA A 65 24.02 27.29 12.68
CA ALA A 65 24.81 28.40 13.14
C ALA A 65 26.13 28.48 12.35
N PRO A 66 26.63 29.69 11.98
CA PRO A 66 27.87 29.80 11.23
C PRO A 66 29.02 29.18 12.02
N GLU A 67 29.64 28.16 11.42
CA GLU A 67 30.61 27.25 12.07
C GLU A 67 31.90 27.92 12.55
N ASN A 68 32.15 29.20 12.21
CA ASN A 68 33.45 29.84 12.41
C ASN A 68 33.47 30.98 13.45
N THR A 69 32.43 31.17 14.25
CA THR A 69 32.37 32.27 15.21
C THR A 69 32.63 31.86 16.67
N GLY A 70 33.76 31.30 16.98
CA GLY A 70 34.13 30.90 18.34
C GLY A 70 35.61 30.98 18.60
N PRO A 71 36.04 31.01 19.88
CA PRO A 71 37.44 30.92 20.24
C PRO A 71 38.05 29.62 19.76
N THR A 72 39.32 29.69 19.35
CA THR A 72 40.11 28.51 19.00
C THR A 72 40.82 27.99 20.24
N PHE A 73 40.57 26.71 20.59
CA PHE A 73 41.25 26.03 21.69
C PHE A 73 42.37 25.15 21.12
N VAL A 74 43.51 25.17 21.72
CA VAL A 74 44.67 24.36 21.31
C VAL A 74 45.18 23.53 22.51
N PHE A 75 45.54 22.29 22.26
CA PHE A 75 46.03 21.33 23.24
C PHE A 75 47.19 20.54 22.63
N GLY A 76 48.16 20.11 23.42
CA GLY A 76 49.24 19.23 23.02
C GLY A 76 50.24 19.02 24.13
N ASP A 77 51.15 18.05 23.97
CA ASP A 77 52.17 17.75 24.96
C ASP A 77 53.21 18.87 25.02
N ARG A 78 53.48 19.52 23.91
CA ARG A 78 54.40 20.64 23.79
C ARG A 78 53.84 21.74 22.90
N LEU A 79 53.83 22.96 23.43
CA LEU A 79 53.44 24.19 22.68
C LEU A 79 54.67 25.12 22.58
N SER A 80 55.04 25.47 21.36
CA SER A 80 56.15 26.36 21.09
C SER A 80 55.80 27.27 19.94
N GLY A 81 56.48 28.39 19.78
CA GLY A 81 56.24 29.33 18.68
C GLY A 81 56.78 30.71 18.97
N ARG A 82 56.50 31.63 18.05
CA ARG A 82 56.82 33.05 18.14
C ARG A 82 55.50 33.84 18.10
N PRO A 83 55.22 34.67 19.12
CA PRO A 83 54.01 35.46 19.14
C PRO A 83 53.78 36.16 17.79
N ASP A 84 52.53 36.18 17.31
CA ASP A 84 52.01 36.79 16.10
C ASP A 84 52.66 36.27 14.78
N LEU A 85 53.53 35.24 14.83
CA LEU A 85 54.17 34.65 13.65
C LEU A 85 53.81 33.18 13.46
N GLU A 86 54.09 32.37 14.46
CA GLU A 86 53.85 30.92 14.35
C GLU A 86 53.52 30.29 15.70
N THR A 87 52.68 29.27 15.66
CA THR A 87 52.39 28.39 16.80
C THR A 87 52.59 26.94 16.37
N VAL A 88 53.42 26.19 17.09
CA VAL A 88 53.72 24.78 16.85
C VAL A 88 53.24 23.96 18.03
N ILE A 89 52.42 22.97 17.79
CA ILE A 89 51.89 22.04 18.77
C ILE A 89 52.42 20.66 18.40
N GLU A 90 53.06 19.98 19.33
CA GLU A 90 53.66 18.65 19.15
C GLU A 90 53.16 17.68 20.22
N GLY A 91 52.98 16.42 19.82
CA GLY A 91 52.47 15.35 20.65
C GLY A 91 51.00 15.50 21.01
N ASN A 92 50.17 14.58 20.56
CA ASN A 92 48.70 14.60 20.75
C ASN A 92 48.09 15.97 20.46
N ALA A 93 48.65 16.65 19.43
CA ALA A 93 48.22 17.99 19.07
C ALA A 93 46.72 18.05 18.68
N GLU A 94 45.98 18.94 19.32
CA GLU A 94 44.56 19.13 19.05
C GLU A 94 44.21 20.59 18.92
N LEU A 95 43.44 20.93 17.89
CA LEU A 95 42.84 22.24 17.66
C LEU A 95 41.32 22.08 17.57
N ARG A 96 40.58 22.88 18.34
CA ARG A 96 39.11 22.90 18.33
C ARG A 96 38.61 24.31 18.05
N ARG A 97 37.66 24.41 17.08
CA ARG A 97 36.96 25.66 16.78
C ARG A 97 35.51 25.31 16.38
N GLY A 98 34.55 25.77 17.17
CA GLY A 98 33.15 25.44 16.93
C GLY A 98 32.86 23.93 16.89
N ALA A 99 32.22 23.45 15.84
CA ALA A 99 31.92 22.04 15.62
C ALA A 99 33.07 21.26 14.95
N THR A 100 34.23 21.88 14.72
CA THR A 100 35.38 21.25 14.08
C THR A 100 36.44 20.93 15.11
N SER A 101 36.96 19.70 15.11
CA SER A 101 38.17 19.31 15.84
C SER A 101 39.18 18.71 14.88
N LEU A 102 40.43 19.12 15.02
CA LEU A 102 41.59 18.65 14.26
C LEU A 102 42.59 18.04 15.26
N ARG A 103 43.01 16.79 15.04
CA ARG A 103 44.05 16.13 15.79
C ARG A 103 45.18 15.71 14.84
N ALA A 104 46.42 15.78 15.28
CA ALA A 104 47.56 15.33 14.54
C ALA A 104 48.75 15.04 15.49
N ASP A 105 49.83 14.43 15.01
CA ASP A 105 51.07 14.31 15.79
C ASP A 105 51.75 15.67 15.91
N ARG A 106 51.62 16.53 14.88
CA ARG A 106 52.19 17.89 14.85
C ARG A 106 51.25 18.83 14.08
N ILE A 107 50.96 20.01 14.65
CA ILE A 107 50.17 21.07 14.06
C ILE A 107 51.04 22.36 14.11
N GLU A 108 51.20 23.00 12.94
CA GLU A 108 51.90 24.26 12.77
C GLU A 108 50.88 25.29 12.24
N TYR A 109 50.77 26.42 12.89
CA TYR A 109 49.91 27.53 12.44
C TYR A 109 50.75 28.76 12.23
N TYR A 110 50.77 29.26 10.99
CA TYR A 110 51.46 30.47 10.56
C TYR A 110 50.42 31.59 10.48
N GLN A 111 50.47 32.49 11.48
CA GLN A 111 49.44 33.55 11.63
C GLN A 111 49.40 34.55 10.49
N PRO A 112 50.55 35.10 9.94
CA PRO A 112 50.54 36.06 8.85
C PRO A 112 49.89 35.57 7.57
N ASP A 113 50.02 34.27 7.29
CA ASP A 113 49.49 33.63 6.08
C ASP A 113 48.18 32.88 6.34
N ASP A 114 47.70 32.89 7.59
CA ASP A 114 46.56 32.12 8.06
C ASP A 114 46.65 30.63 7.68
N LEU A 115 47.90 30.12 7.62
CA LEU A 115 48.20 28.79 7.08
C LEU A 115 48.41 27.77 8.19
N LEU A 116 47.57 26.73 8.18
CA LEU A 116 47.67 25.57 9.08
C LEU A 116 48.26 24.37 8.33
N LYS A 117 49.32 23.80 8.87
CA LYS A 117 49.93 22.54 8.42
C LYS A 117 49.84 21.51 9.52
N SER A 118 49.29 20.35 9.20
CA SER A 118 49.15 19.24 10.13
C SER A 118 49.78 17.97 9.53
N ARG A 119 50.60 17.28 10.30
CA ARG A 119 51.31 16.07 9.87
C ARG A 119 51.24 14.97 10.89
N GLY A 120 51.22 13.73 10.40
CA GLY A 120 51.15 12.50 11.18
C GLY A 120 49.77 12.30 11.80
N ASN A 121 49.11 11.20 11.50
CA ASN A 121 47.81 10.77 12.05
C ASN A 121 46.75 11.88 12.07
N VAL A 122 46.72 12.71 11.01
CA VAL A 122 45.83 13.83 10.94
C VAL A 122 44.39 13.34 10.91
N ARG A 123 43.55 13.83 11.85
CA ARG A 123 42.14 13.48 11.97
C ARG A 123 41.29 14.74 12.10
N ILE A 124 40.35 14.93 11.19
CA ILE A 124 39.36 16.02 11.25
C ILE A 124 37.99 15.42 11.55
N ASN A 125 37.33 15.94 12.59
CA ASN A 125 35.91 15.73 12.80
C ASN A 125 35.18 17.07 12.55
N ARG A 126 34.23 17.07 11.59
CA ARG A 126 33.44 18.24 11.25
C ARG A 126 31.98 17.83 11.05
N ALA A 127 31.07 18.41 11.82
CA ALA A 127 29.63 18.09 11.79
C ALA A 127 29.35 16.57 11.82
N GLY A 128 30.10 15.80 12.63
CA GLY A 128 30.00 14.35 12.73
C GLY A 128 30.65 13.56 11.58
N ASN A 129 31.15 14.21 10.54
CA ASN A 129 31.95 13.55 9.49
C ASN A 129 33.41 13.49 9.91
N ARG A 130 34.04 12.34 9.64
CA ARG A 130 35.44 12.07 10.02
C ARG A 130 36.29 11.91 8.78
N PHE A 131 37.45 12.57 8.78
CA PHE A 131 38.47 12.49 7.73
C PHE A 131 39.82 12.18 8.38
N GLU A 132 40.57 11.28 7.81
CA GLU A 132 41.90 10.86 8.35
C GLU A 132 42.89 10.71 7.22
N GLY A 133 44.11 11.18 7.45
CA GLY A 133 45.20 11.09 6.47
C GLY A 133 46.56 11.54 7.05
N PRO A 134 47.64 11.44 6.28
CA PRO A 134 48.96 11.78 6.75
C PRO A 134 49.29 13.27 6.82
N GLU A 135 48.73 14.09 5.95
CA GLU A 135 49.10 15.49 5.82
C GLU A 135 47.97 16.37 5.33
N LEU A 136 47.69 17.45 6.05
CA LEU A 136 46.71 18.49 5.72
C LEU A 136 47.41 19.84 5.72
N GLU A 137 47.23 20.62 4.66
CA GLU A 137 47.63 22.01 4.57
C GLU A 137 46.42 22.84 4.15
N ILE A 138 46.05 23.85 4.96
CA ILE A 138 44.82 24.64 4.75
C ILE A 138 44.98 26.07 5.32
N GLN A 139 44.47 27.06 4.58
CA GLN A 139 44.22 28.42 5.09
C GLN A 139 42.86 28.39 5.84
N LEU A 140 42.84 28.78 7.11
CA LEU A 140 41.67 28.58 7.98
C LEU A 140 40.51 29.52 7.63
N ASP A 141 40.78 30.77 7.27
CA ASP A 141 39.76 31.77 6.98
C ASP A 141 39.15 31.59 5.59
N ARG A 142 39.94 31.25 4.59
CA ARG A 142 39.48 30.98 3.22
C ARG A 142 39.09 29.57 2.95
N PHE A 143 39.54 28.63 3.81
CA PHE A 143 39.40 27.22 3.66
C PHE A 143 39.98 26.67 2.33
N GLU A 144 41.11 27.23 1.92
CA GLU A 144 41.85 26.83 0.72
C GLU A 144 43.02 25.94 1.09
N GLY A 145 43.19 24.82 0.38
CA GLY A 145 44.33 23.93 0.68
C GLY A 145 44.12 22.51 0.17
N PHE A 146 44.82 21.55 0.76
CA PHE A 146 44.70 20.17 0.34
C PHE A 146 44.88 19.19 1.50
N PHE A 147 44.28 17.99 1.30
CA PHE A 147 44.46 16.85 2.18
C PHE A 147 44.98 15.64 1.36
N THR A 148 46.13 15.09 1.76
CA THR A 148 46.76 13.98 1.05
C THR A 148 46.20 12.65 1.52
N THR A 149 45.90 11.76 0.59
CA THR A 149 45.39 10.39 0.80
C THR A 149 44.37 10.22 1.95
N PRO A 150 43.34 11.10 2.02
CA PRO A 150 42.39 10.98 3.11
C PRO A 150 41.49 9.75 2.97
N SER A 151 41.21 9.09 4.09
CA SER A 151 40.05 8.23 4.29
C SER A 151 38.94 9.04 4.94
N TYR A 152 37.67 8.75 4.61
CA TYR A 152 36.56 9.51 5.16
C TYR A 152 35.38 8.61 5.53
N ARG A 153 34.61 9.09 6.50
CA ARG A 153 33.35 8.46 6.94
C ARG A 153 32.30 9.54 7.17
N PHE A 154 31.14 9.41 6.50
CA PHE A 154 30.01 10.30 6.65
C PHE A 154 29.04 9.76 7.70
N LEU A 155 28.63 10.62 8.62
CA LEU A 155 27.69 10.24 9.69
C LEU A 155 26.30 9.92 9.15
N LYS A 156 25.80 10.75 8.22
CA LYS A 156 24.40 10.72 7.76
C LYS A 156 23.96 9.37 7.18
N ASN A 157 24.82 8.74 6.39
CA ASN A 157 24.48 7.54 5.64
C ASN A 157 25.46 6.37 5.85
N GLY A 158 26.41 6.51 6.79
CA GLY A 158 27.45 5.51 7.02
C GLY A 158 28.41 5.35 5.84
N GLY A 159 28.32 6.21 4.83
CA GLY A 159 29.19 6.16 3.66
C GLY A 159 30.64 6.40 4.03
N ASN A 160 31.55 5.59 3.49
CA ASN A 160 32.99 5.66 3.74
C ASN A 160 33.77 5.45 2.45
N GLY A 161 35.02 5.87 2.45
CA GLY A 161 35.87 5.74 1.28
C GLY A 161 37.24 6.35 1.46
N GLN A 162 37.97 6.44 0.37
CA GLN A 162 39.32 7.00 0.28
C GLN A 162 39.46 7.87 -0.97
N ALA A 163 40.30 8.89 -0.90
CA ALA A 163 40.71 9.65 -2.05
C ALA A 163 42.24 9.71 -2.10
N GLU A 164 42.83 9.92 -3.26
CA GLU A 164 44.28 10.17 -3.36
C GLU A 164 44.61 11.57 -2.86
N ARG A 165 43.76 12.52 -3.17
CA ARG A 165 43.91 13.91 -2.75
C ARG A 165 42.57 14.60 -2.73
N VAL A 166 42.33 15.45 -1.75
CA VAL A 166 41.21 16.38 -1.70
C VAL A 166 41.77 17.79 -1.73
N ASP A 167 41.38 18.57 -2.72
CA ASP A 167 41.72 19.98 -2.88
C ASP A 167 40.52 20.81 -2.44
N PHE A 168 40.65 21.62 -1.40
CA PHE A 168 39.68 22.60 -0.92
C PHE A 168 39.90 23.90 -1.69
N ILE A 169 38.89 24.35 -2.40
CA ILE A 169 38.89 25.59 -3.18
C ILE A 169 38.37 26.75 -2.31
N ASP A 170 37.40 26.46 -1.49
CA ASP A 170 36.85 27.32 -0.44
C ASP A 170 36.02 26.44 0.55
N ASP A 171 35.31 27.10 1.45
CA ASP A 171 34.47 26.40 2.48
C ASP A 171 33.29 25.61 1.89
N LYS A 172 32.97 25.83 0.61
CA LYS A 172 31.80 25.25 -0.08
C LYS A 172 32.16 24.41 -1.30
N HIS A 173 33.33 24.58 -1.87
CA HIS A 173 33.79 23.92 -3.07
C HIS A 173 35.03 23.10 -2.81
N LEU A 174 34.98 21.81 -3.14
CA LEU A 174 36.13 20.90 -3.04
C LEU A 174 36.17 19.92 -4.21
N THR A 175 37.37 19.49 -4.57
CA THR A 175 37.61 18.48 -5.59
C THR A 175 38.37 17.31 -5.00
N ALA A 176 37.81 16.12 -5.05
CA ALA A 176 38.47 14.89 -4.64
C ALA A 176 38.92 14.11 -5.88
N GLN A 177 40.13 13.57 -5.84
CA GLN A 177 40.78 12.83 -6.93
C GLN A 177 40.94 11.38 -6.59
N ARG A 178 40.71 10.47 -7.58
CA ARG A 178 40.72 9.01 -7.45
C ARG A 178 39.93 8.50 -6.24
N VAL A 179 38.67 8.88 -6.22
CA VAL A 179 37.76 8.66 -5.09
C VAL A 179 37.13 7.28 -5.14
N SER A 180 37.03 6.64 -3.97
CA SER A 180 36.21 5.46 -3.74
C SER A 180 35.12 5.77 -2.72
N TYR A 181 33.91 5.22 -2.88
CA TYR A 181 32.78 5.39 -1.96
C TYR A 181 32.00 4.10 -1.82
N THR A 182 31.61 3.75 -0.59
CA THR A 182 30.75 2.63 -0.26
C THR A 182 29.99 2.90 1.04
N THR A 183 28.87 2.20 1.26
CA THR A 183 28.17 2.15 2.56
C THR A 183 28.42 0.84 3.30
N CYS A 184 29.29 -0.04 2.77
CA CYS A 184 29.71 -1.25 3.48
C CYS A 184 30.57 -0.86 4.70
N GLU A 185 30.19 -1.34 5.88
CA GLU A 185 31.02 -1.14 7.07
C GLU A 185 32.37 -1.84 6.90
N ARG A 186 33.43 -1.15 7.28
CA ARG A 186 34.78 -1.71 7.18
C ARG A 186 34.97 -2.81 8.21
N GLY A 187 35.28 -4.02 7.75
CA GLY A 187 35.70 -5.13 8.61
C GLY A 187 37.11 -4.94 9.21
N ASN A 188 37.39 -5.66 10.26
CA ASN A 188 38.70 -5.60 10.95
C ASN A 188 39.79 -6.36 10.22
N GLU A 189 39.49 -7.08 9.16
CA GLU A 189 40.49 -7.89 8.40
C GLU A 189 41.30 -7.00 7.47
N ALA A 190 42.61 -7.23 7.40
CA ALA A 190 43.52 -6.47 6.52
C ALA A 190 43.18 -6.62 5.01
N THR A 191 42.59 -7.74 4.65
CA THR A 191 42.17 -8.09 3.29
C THR A 191 40.70 -7.71 2.99
N TRP A 192 40.05 -6.95 3.89
CA TRP A 192 38.66 -6.59 3.71
C TRP A 192 38.46 -5.74 2.45
N GLU A 193 37.54 -6.18 1.60
CA GLU A 193 37.07 -5.43 0.45
C GLU A 193 35.54 -5.24 0.54
N PRO A 194 35.01 -4.03 0.21
CA PRO A 194 33.59 -3.80 0.23
C PRO A 194 32.87 -4.62 -0.85
N ALA A 195 31.70 -5.17 -0.53
CA ALA A 195 30.91 -5.92 -1.49
C ALA A 195 30.54 -5.07 -2.73
N TRP A 196 30.38 -3.76 -2.55
CA TRP A 196 30.24 -2.82 -3.65
C TRP A 196 31.02 -1.53 -3.41
N VAL A 197 31.51 -0.93 -4.47
CA VAL A 197 32.27 0.32 -4.43
C VAL A 197 32.00 1.15 -5.69
N LEU A 198 31.72 2.44 -5.48
CA LEU A 198 31.81 3.45 -6.53
C LEU A 198 33.24 3.96 -6.58
N ARG A 199 33.89 3.93 -7.77
CA ARG A 199 35.17 4.57 -8.01
C ARG A 199 35.00 5.66 -9.07
N ALA A 200 35.59 6.82 -8.83
CA ALA A 200 35.58 7.92 -9.78
C ALA A 200 36.99 8.50 -9.97
N LYS A 201 37.27 9.01 -11.18
CA LYS A 201 38.52 9.73 -11.46
C LYS A 201 38.62 11.01 -10.64
N SER A 202 37.50 11.76 -10.61
CA SER A 202 37.36 12.93 -9.74
C SER A 202 35.90 13.13 -9.35
N ILE A 203 35.68 13.73 -8.18
CA ILE A 203 34.36 14.23 -7.75
C ILE A 203 34.53 15.69 -7.35
N LYS A 204 33.76 16.57 -7.99
CA LYS A 204 33.62 17.98 -7.60
C LYS A 204 32.38 18.10 -6.72
N PHE A 205 32.53 18.70 -5.56
CA PHE A 205 31.48 18.98 -4.63
C PHE A 205 31.18 20.48 -4.62
N ASP A 206 29.93 20.85 -4.79
CA ASP A 206 29.42 22.22 -4.70
C ASP A 206 28.29 22.18 -3.62
N LEU A 207 28.67 22.62 -2.41
CA LEU A 207 27.76 22.57 -1.25
C LEU A 207 26.66 23.65 -1.35
N ASP A 208 26.91 24.75 -2.07
CA ASP A 208 25.89 25.77 -2.30
C ASP A 208 24.77 25.26 -3.19
N LYS A 209 25.14 24.55 -4.24
CA LYS A 209 24.15 23.89 -5.13
C LYS A 209 23.71 22.53 -4.66
N ASP A 210 24.28 22.04 -3.54
CA ASP A 210 24.01 20.72 -2.98
C ASP A 210 24.25 19.59 -4.00
N VAL A 211 25.36 19.65 -4.73
CA VAL A 211 25.66 18.81 -5.89
C VAL A 211 27.06 18.22 -5.84
N GLY A 212 27.14 16.89 -6.05
CA GLY A 212 28.37 16.21 -6.45
C GLY A 212 28.35 15.88 -7.95
N ILE A 213 29.47 16.14 -8.64
CA ILE A 213 29.70 15.77 -10.05
C ILE A 213 30.86 14.81 -10.10
N ALA A 214 30.60 13.54 -10.39
CA ALA A 214 31.64 12.53 -10.57
C ALA A 214 31.97 12.33 -12.05
N THR A 215 33.26 12.30 -12.36
CA THR A 215 33.79 12.06 -13.69
C THR A 215 34.46 10.69 -13.73
N GLY A 216 34.17 9.91 -14.79
CA GLY A 216 34.69 8.55 -14.95
C GLY A 216 34.25 7.64 -13.80
N ALA A 217 32.99 7.71 -13.41
CA ALA A 217 32.42 6.95 -12.31
C ALA A 217 32.10 5.51 -12.73
N VAL A 218 32.58 4.53 -11.98
CA VAL A 218 32.32 3.09 -12.18
C VAL A 218 31.85 2.47 -10.88
N VAL A 219 30.66 1.88 -10.88
CA VAL A 219 30.15 1.09 -9.77
C VAL A 219 30.59 -0.36 -9.98
N ARG A 220 31.26 -0.91 -8.98
CA ARG A 220 31.69 -2.30 -8.95
C ARG A 220 30.93 -3.06 -7.87
N PHE A 221 30.54 -4.29 -8.18
CA PHE A 221 29.97 -5.23 -7.25
C PHE A 221 30.81 -6.50 -7.23
N LYS A 222 31.36 -6.88 -6.07
CA LYS A 222 32.33 -7.98 -5.95
C LYS A 222 33.43 -7.88 -7.03
N ASN A 223 34.02 -6.70 -7.15
CA ASN A 223 35.06 -6.34 -8.14
C ASN A 223 34.64 -6.38 -9.64
N VAL A 224 33.40 -6.78 -9.96
CA VAL A 224 32.88 -6.75 -11.33
C VAL A 224 32.27 -5.36 -11.62
N PRO A 225 32.68 -4.63 -12.69
CA PRO A 225 32.04 -3.38 -13.06
C PRO A 225 30.61 -3.66 -13.56
N ILE A 226 29.60 -3.06 -12.90
CA ILE A 226 28.19 -3.24 -13.24
C ILE A 226 27.56 -2.00 -13.88
N LEU A 227 28.06 -0.80 -13.58
CA LEU A 227 27.63 0.46 -14.18
C LEU A 227 28.85 1.37 -14.40
N ALA A 228 28.86 2.08 -15.52
CA ALA A 228 29.88 3.07 -15.82
C ALA A 228 29.24 4.35 -16.41
N PHE A 229 29.65 5.51 -15.90
CA PHE A 229 29.15 6.80 -16.33
C PHE A 229 30.35 7.72 -16.63
N PRO A 230 30.48 8.28 -17.84
CA PRO A 230 31.50 9.27 -18.15
C PRO A 230 31.43 10.48 -17.20
N VAL A 231 30.23 10.97 -17.00
CA VAL A 231 29.90 12.04 -16.04
C VAL A 231 28.55 11.72 -15.41
N VAL A 232 28.45 11.83 -14.08
CA VAL A 232 27.20 11.69 -13.34
C VAL A 232 27.13 12.71 -12.22
N SER A 233 25.98 13.35 -12.09
CA SER A 233 25.70 14.29 -10.99
C SER A 233 24.71 13.68 -10.00
N PHE A 234 24.92 13.96 -8.71
CA PHE A 234 24.08 13.46 -7.62
C PHE A 234 23.88 14.52 -6.54
N PRO A 235 22.76 14.53 -5.81
CA PRO A 235 22.58 15.43 -4.68
C PRO A 235 23.42 14.97 -3.49
N LEU A 236 23.90 15.92 -2.70
CA LEU A 236 24.66 15.66 -1.47
C LEU A 236 23.72 15.49 -0.25
N SER A 237 22.51 15.99 -0.36
CA SER A 237 21.43 15.84 0.63
C SER A 237 20.27 15.03 0.06
N ASP A 238 19.16 14.97 0.79
CA ASP A 238 17.92 14.31 0.35
C ASP A 238 17.12 15.15 -0.64
N LYS A 239 17.66 16.28 -1.12
CA LYS A 239 16.99 17.12 -2.12
C LYS A 239 16.89 16.40 -3.46
N ARG A 240 15.78 16.63 -4.14
CA ARG A 240 15.59 16.10 -5.51
C ARG A 240 16.51 16.80 -6.49
N LYS A 241 16.94 16.05 -7.50
CA LYS A 241 17.78 16.60 -8.57
C LYS A 241 17.52 15.88 -9.89
N SER A 242 17.53 16.64 -10.97
CA SER A 242 17.47 16.08 -12.33
C SER A 242 18.69 15.20 -12.63
N GLY A 243 18.42 14.03 -13.25
CA GLY A 243 19.50 13.11 -13.62
C GLY A 243 18.99 11.74 -14.10
N LEU A 244 19.93 10.94 -14.58
CA LEU A 244 19.66 9.54 -14.92
C LEU A 244 19.36 8.74 -13.66
N LEU A 245 18.22 8.04 -13.68
CA LEU A 245 17.91 7.04 -12.67
C LEU A 245 18.52 5.69 -13.06
N PRO A 246 18.69 4.76 -12.11
CA PRO A 246 19.21 3.43 -12.41
C PRO A 246 18.37 2.71 -13.47
N PRO A 247 19.01 1.99 -14.43
CA PRO A 247 18.29 1.24 -15.43
C PRO A 247 17.53 0.06 -14.82
N THR A 248 16.37 -0.25 -15.40
CA THR A 248 15.61 -1.46 -15.06
C THR A 248 15.77 -2.49 -16.15
N LEU A 249 16.03 -3.74 -15.75
CA LEU A 249 16.21 -4.88 -16.63
C LEU A 249 15.11 -5.90 -16.36
N ASN A 250 14.40 -6.34 -17.39
CA ASN A 250 13.36 -7.35 -17.28
C ASN A 250 13.57 -8.45 -18.31
N LEU A 251 13.16 -9.67 -17.94
CA LEU A 251 13.02 -10.80 -18.86
C LEU A 251 11.59 -11.33 -18.76
N SER A 252 10.84 -11.25 -19.86
CA SER A 252 9.44 -11.61 -19.93
C SER A 252 9.19 -12.55 -21.11
N SER A 253 8.27 -13.48 -20.99
CA SER A 253 7.86 -14.36 -22.09
C SER A 253 7.21 -13.57 -23.25
N VAL A 254 6.59 -12.44 -22.94
CA VAL A 254 5.88 -11.57 -23.90
C VAL A 254 6.81 -10.52 -24.52
N ASP A 255 7.55 -9.77 -23.69
CA ASP A 255 8.36 -8.63 -24.16
C ASP A 255 9.78 -9.04 -24.57
N GLY A 256 10.21 -10.25 -24.17
CA GLY A 256 11.60 -10.70 -24.29
C GLY A 256 12.49 -10.01 -23.24
N PHE A 257 13.76 -9.83 -23.58
CA PHE A 257 14.67 -9.01 -22.78
C PHE A 257 14.35 -7.53 -23.01
N SER A 258 14.25 -6.77 -21.93
CA SER A 258 13.96 -5.33 -21.99
C SER A 258 14.87 -4.53 -21.07
N VAL A 259 15.29 -3.36 -21.55
CA VAL A 259 16.06 -2.37 -20.83
C VAL A 259 15.29 -1.06 -20.87
N ARG A 260 15.02 -0.48 -19.70
CA ARG A 260 14.40 0.83 -19.54
C ARG A 260 15.37 1.75 -18.81
N GLN A 261 15.66 2.93 -19.39
CA GLN A 261 16.55 3.93 -18.82
C GLN A 261 15.77 5.21 -18.46
N PRO A 262 15.32 5.38 -17.21
CA PRO A 262 14.62 6.58 -16.81
C PRO A 262 15.57 7.78 -16.65
N TYR A 263 15.08 8.97 -17.01
CA TYR A 263 15.67 10.25 -16.68
C TYR A 263 14.65 11.08 -15.90
N TYR A 264 15.04 11.55 -14.72
CA TYR A 264 14.22 12.36 -13.84
C TYR A 264 14.51 13.86 -14.07
N PHE A 265 13.46 14.66 -14.18
CA PHE A 265 13.48 16.10 -14.28
C PHE A 265 12.92 16.70 -12.98
N ASP A 266 13.76 17.34 -12.20
CA ASP A 266 13.37 18.20 -11.07
C ASP A 266 13.06 19.60 -11.62
N ILE A 267 11.79 19.83 -11.96
CA ILE A 267 11.36 21.06 -12.64
C ILE A 267 11.19 22.19 -11.62
N ALA A 268 10.57 21.87 -10.48
CA ALA A 268 10.31 22.77 -9.37
C ALA A 268 10.07 21.96 -8.09
N PRO A 269 10.12 22.56 -6.88
CA PRO A 269 9.84 21.84 -5.62
C PRO A 269 8.51 21.10 -5.59
N ASN A 270 7.54 21.55 -6.38
CA ASN A 270 6.18 21.02 -6.46
C ASN A 270 5.83 20.39 -7.82
N ARG A 271 6.80 20.27 -8.73
CA ARG A 271 6.61 19.70 -10.08
C ARG A 271 7.80 18.88 -10.51
N ASP A 272 7.56 17.71 -11.02
CA ASP A 272 8.60 16.85 -11.57
C ASP A 272 8.09 16.04 -12.78
N ALA A 273 9.04 15.53 -13.55
CA ALA A 273 8.74 14.63 -14.64
C ALA A 273 9.78 13.49 -14.69
N THR A 274 9.37 12.36 -15.25
CA THR A 274 10.29 11.25 -15.55
C THR A 274 10.04 10.78 -16.96
N PHE A 275 11.07 10.80 -17.81
CA PHE A 275 11.04 10.22 -19.13
C PHE A 275 11.74 8.85 -19.10
N SER A 276 11.09 7.80 -19.59
CA SER A 276 11.51 6.41 -19.38
C SER A 276 11.50 5.62 -20.70
N PRO A 277 12.43 5.89 -21.63
CA PRO A 277 12.56 5.08 -22.84
C PRO A 277 12.93 3.64 -22.50
N ALA A 278 12.36 2.68 -23.23
CA ALA A 278 12.67 1.27 -23.10
C ALA A 278 12.86 0.61 -24.47
N ILE A 279 13.77 -0.34 -24.52
CA ILE A 279 13.98 -1.21 -25.69
C ILE A 279 13.59 -2.61 -25.28
N MET A 280 12.73 -3.25 -26.06
CA MET A 280 12.21 -4.61 -25.85
C MET A 280 12.54 -5.48 -27.05
N SER A 281 13.21 -6.62 -26.83
CA SER A 281 13.72 -7.45 -27.91
C SER A 281 12.65 -8.07 -28.82
N LYS A 282 11.40 -8.20 -28.33
CA LYS A 282 10.28 -8.75 -29.10
C LYS A 282 9.28 -7.71 -29.59
N ARG A 283 9.42 -6.44 -29.16
CA ARG A 283 8.42 -5.40 -29.44
C ARG A 283 8.98 -4.14 -30.07
N GLY A 284 10.24 -3.79 -29.81
CA GLY A 284 10.83 -2.55 -30.26
C GLY A 284 10.95 -1.50 -29.13
N ILE A 285 10.68 -0.25 -29.45
CA ILE A 285 10.92 0.89 -28.58
C ILE A 285 9.61 1.37 -27.93
N ASP A 286 9.63 1.56 -26.60
CA ASP A 286 8.57 2.20 -25.83
C ASP A 286 9.09 3.52 -25.22
N LEU A 287 8.38 4.62 -25.49
CA LEU A 287 8.67 5.95 -24.96
C LEU A 287 7.62 6.31 -23.93
N ALA A 288 7.94 6.11 -22.64
CA ALA A 288 7.02 6.41 -21.55
C ALA A 288 7.43 7.68 -20.80
N GLY A 289 6.43 8.43 -20.35
CA GLY A 289 6.63 9.65 -19.56
C GLY A 289 5.64 9.72 -18.39
N GLU A 290 6.10 10.31 -17.30
CA GLU A 290 5.27 10.65 -16.13
C GLU A 290 5.52 12.12 -15.77
N PHE A 291 4.47 12.88 -15.53
CA PHE A 291 4.52 14.25 -15.02
C PHE A 291 3.66 14.35 -13.76
N ARG A 292 4.19 14.93 -12.68
CA ARG A 292 3.49 15.12 -11.43
C ARG A 292 3.54 16.58 -10.99
N TYR A 293 2.47 17.02 -10.36
CA TYR A 293 2.37 18.37 -9.79
C TYR A 293 1.58 18.35 -8.48
N LEU A 294 1.96 19.23 -7.57
CA LEU A 294 1.37 19.40 -6.24
C LEU A 294 1.35 20.89 -5.88
N GLU A 295 0.18 21.49 -5.86
CA GLU A 295 -0.05 22.87 -5.44
C GLU A 295 -0.90 22.89 -4.17
N PRO A 296 -0.97 23.98 -3.41
CA PRO A 296 -1.77 24.04 -2.17
C PRO A 296 -3.25 23.69 -2.39
N GLY A 297 -3.80 23.97 -3.55
CA GLY A 297 -5.22 23.73 -3.88
C GLY A 297 -5.47 22.53 -4.79
N TYR A 298 -4.45 21.96 -5.43
CA TYR A 298 -4.64 20.85 -6.38
C TYR A 298 -3.38 20.00 -6.57
N LYS A 299 -3.59 18.75 -6.94
CA LYS A 299 -2.53 17.80 -7.27
C LYS A 299 -2.93 16.94 -8.45
N GLY A 300 -1.94 16.41 -9.14
CA GLY A 300 -2.22 15.48 -10.23
C GLY A 300 -0.99 14.79 -10.78
N GLN A 301 -1.28 13.83 -11.65
CA GLN A 301 -0.30 12.99 -12.30
C GLN A 301 -0.78 12.63 -13.70
N LEU A 302 0.09 12.84 -14.69
CA LEU A 302 -0.11 12.40 -16.06
C LEU A 302 0.93 11.33 -16.38
N ARG A 303 0.49 10.18 -16.85
CA ARG A 303 1.33 9.15 -17.45
C ARG A 303 0.96 8.98 -18.92
N ALA A 304 1.95 8.84 -19.78
CA ALA A 304 1.72 8.56 -21.19
C ALA A 304 2.82 7.62 -21.71
N SER A 305 2.47 6.78 -22.65
CA SER A 305 3.42 5.89 -23.34
C SER A 305 3.05 5.82 -24.82
N VAL A 306 4.07 5.79 -25.68
CA VAL A 306 3.95 5.61 -27.11
C VAL A 306 4.96 4.56 -27.55
N MET A 307 4.49 3.56 -28.27
CA MET A 307 5.28 2.50 -28.88
C MET A 307 5.06 2.52 -30.39
N PRO A 308 5.92 3.21 -31.14
CA PRO A 308 5.85 3.18 -32.59
C PRO A 308 6.21 1.77 -33.09
N SER A 309 5.34 1.18 -33.89
CA SER A 309 5.56 -0.11 -34.51
C SER A 309 5.86 -1.25 -33.52
N ASP A 310 4.87 -1.61 -32.69
CA ASP A 310 4.96 -2.83 -31.85
C ASP A 310 5.11 -4.08 -32.74
N GLN A 311 6.32 -4.64 -32.82
CA GLN A 311 6.66 -5.77 -33.68
C GLN A 311 5.86 -7.04 -33.34
N LEU A 312 5.33 -7.19 -32.13
CA LEU A 312 4.49 -8.32 -31.75
C LEU A 312 3.05 -8.19 -32.28
N ARG A 313 2.59 -6.96 -32.55
CA ARG A 313 1.20 -6.65 -32.92
C ARG A 313 1.06 -5.95 -34.27
N ASP A 314 2.16 -5.64 -34.93
CA ASP A 314 2.22 -4.93 -36.24
C ASP A 314 1.41 -3.63 -36.26
N ARG A 315 1.53 -2.81 -35.22
CA ARG A 315 0.82 -1.52 -35.10
C ARG A 315 1.45 -0.58 -34.08
N ASP A 316 1.15 0.70 -34.23
CA ASP A 316 1.46 1.71 -33.23
C ASP A 316 0.58 1.54 -32.00
N ARG A 317 1.17 1.69 -30.83
CA ARG A 317 0.43 1.57 -29.56
C ARG A 317 0.72 2.76 -28.66
N TRP A 318 -0.30 3.14 -27.93
CA TRP A 318 -0.19 4.25 -26.99
C TRP A 318 -1.16 4.10 -25.82
N SER A 319 -0.82 4.76 -24.72
CA SER A 319 -1.70 4.90 -23.55
C SER A 319 -1.53 6.25 -22.91
N TYR A 320 -2.56 6.73 -22.25
CA TYR A 320 -2.45 7.79 -21.26
C TYR A 320 -3.34 7.53 -20.05
N ALA A 321 -2.91 8.07 -18.91
CA ALA A 321 -3.65 8.08 -17.64
C ALA A 321 -3.41 9.44 -16.96
N LEU A 322 -4.47 10.23 -16.81
CA LEU A 322 -4.47 11.50 -16.09
C LEU A 322 -5.30 11.35 -14.82
N GLN A 323 -4.69 11.64 -13.69
CA GLN A 323 -5.37 11.80 -12.42
C GLN A 323 -5.17 13.23 -11.91
N HIS A 324 -6.26 13.88 -11.55
CA HIS A 324 -6.25 15.22 -10.97
C HIS A 324 -7.25 15.30 -9.84
N ALA A 325 -6.89 15.96 -8.76
CA ALA A 325 -7.81 16.30 -7.67
C ALA A 325 -7.44 17.71 -7.16
N GLY A 326 -8.45 18.58 -7.10
CA GLY A 326 -8.19 19.94 -6.69
C GLY A 326 -9.45 20.70 -6.32
N VAL A 327 -9.23 21.92 -5.84
CA VAL A 327 -10.25 22.86 -5.45
C VAL A 327 -10.16 24.07 -6.35
N ILE A 328 -11.27 24.44 -7.00
CA ILE A 328 -11.42 25.64 -7.81
C ILE A 328 -12.12 26.69 -6.97
N ASN A 329 -11.50 27.84 -6.77
CA ASN A 329 -12.19 28.98 -6.19
C ASN A 329 -13.08 29.61 -7.25
N SER A 330 -14.41 29.59 -7.02
CA SER A 330 -15.37 30.13 -7.99
C SER A 330 -15.33 31.65 -8.12
N GLY A 331 -14.70 32.36 -7.19
CA GLY A 331 -14.74 33.82 -7.08
C GLY A 331 -16.11 34.38 -6.60
N LEU A 332 -17.10 33.50 -6.42
CA LEU A 332 -18.45 33.88 -5.99
C LEU A 332 -18.63 33.55 -4.49
N PRO A 333 -18.87 34.54 -3.62
CA PRO A 333 -19.03 34.29 -2.18
C PRO A 333 -20.17 33.32 -1.82
N ALA A 334 -21.22 33.29 -2.64
CA ALA A 334 -22.35 32.38 -2.47
C ALA A 334 -22.01 30.92 -2.79
N VAL A 335 -21.10 30.68 -3.70
CA VAL A 335 -20.69 29.34 -4.16
C VAL A 335 -19.45 28.87 -3.40
N GLY A 336 -18.44 29.73 -3.21
CA GLY A 336 -17.18 29.37 -2.58
C GLY A 336 -16.35 28.44 -3.45
N ASN A 337 -15.86 27.36 -2.85
CA ASN A 337 -14.96 26.42 -3.50
C ASN A 337 -15.71 25.25 -4.15
N LEU A 338 -15.24 24.85 -5.33
CA LEU A 338 -15.68 23.67 -6.08
C LEU A 338 -14.57 22.63 -6.07
N GLY A 339 -14.86 21.38 -5.76
CA GLY A 339 -13.92 20.27 -5.91
C GLY A 339 -13.93 19.74 -7.34
N LEU A 340 -12.78 19.60 -7.98
CA LEU A 340 -12.61 18.97 -9.29
C LEU A 340 -11.80 17.70 -9.15
N ALA A 341 -12.33 16.58 -9.64
CA ALA A 341 -11.61 15.32 -9.76
C ALA A 341 -11.67 14.80 -11.20
N LEU A 342 -10.50 14.44 -11.75
CA LEU A 342 -10.39 13.84 -13.08
C LEU A 342 -9.68 12.49 -12.95
N ASN A 343 -10.19 11.47 -13.65
CA ASN A 343 -9.55 10.16 -13.82
C ASN A 343 -9.78 9.72 -15.28
N LEU A 344 -8.87 10.13 -16.15
CA LEU A 344 -8.97 9.94 -17.60
C LEU A 344 -7.96 8.92 -18.06
N ASN A 345 -8.43 7.76 -18.53
CA ASN A 345 -7.59 6.65 -18.97
C ASN A 345 -7.99 6.21 -20.38
N ARG A 346 -7.03 6.04 -21.26
CA ARG A 346 -7.29 5.54 -22.61
C ARG A 346 -6.08 4.79 -23.16
N VAL A 347 -6.35 3.77 -23.97
CA VAL A 347 -5.33 3.01 -24.70
C VAL A 347 -5.71 2.85 -26.16
N SER A 348 -4.71 2.52 -26.97
CA SER A 348 -4.84 2.44 -28.45
C SER A 348 -5.77 1.33 -28.93
N ASP A 349 -5.81 0.19 -28.24
CA ASP A 349 -6.42 -1.04 -28.77
C ASP A 349 -6.97 -1.98 -27.69
N ASN A 350 -7.80 -2.92 -28.13
CA ASN A 350 -8.50 -3.87 -27.28
C ASN A 350 -7.58 -4.95 -26.63
N ASP A 351 -6.39 -5.18 -27.21
CA ASP A 351 -5.44 -6.18 -26.66
C ASP A 351 -4.43 -5.59 -25.68
N TYR A 352 -4.47 -4.28 -25.46
CA TYR A 352 -3.50 -3.54 -24.63
C TYR A 352 -3.36 -4.16 -23.24
N TRP A 353 -4.47 -4.52 -22.59
CA TRP A 353 -4.50 -5.09 -21.25
C TRP A 353 -3.80 -6.45 -21.10
N ARG A 354 -3.69 -7.21 -22.21
CA ARG A 354 -3.03 -8.51 -22.21
C ARG A 354 -1.51 -8.40 -22.20
N ASP A 355 -1.01 -7.34 -22.82
CA ASP A 355 0.40 -7.13 -23.07
C ASP A 355 1.04 -6.25 -22.01
N PHE A 356 0.33 -5.21 -21.60
CA PHE A 356 0.81 -4.23 -20.63
C PHE A 356 -0.06 -4.26 -19.37
N PRO A 357 0.53 -4.55 -18.19
CA PRO A 357 -0.21 -4.41 -16.95
C PRO A 357 -0.56 -2.92 -16.76
N ILE A 358 -1.84 -2.60 -16.88
CA ILE A 358 -2.36 -1.29 -16.53
C ILE A 358 -2.17 -1.14 -15.03
N ALA A 359 -1.62 -0.01 -14.63
CA ALA A 359 -1.12 0.31 -13.28
C ALA A 359 -1.82 -0.42 -12.13
N SER A 360 -1.01 -0.96 -11.24
CA SER A 360 -1.35 -1.75 -10.06
C SER A 360 -2.67 -1.32 -9.39
N GLY A 361 -3.60 -2.26 -9.26
CA GLY A 361 -4.83 -2.10 -8.47
C GLY A 361 -6.15 -2.24 -9.24
N SER A 362 -6.16 -2.33 -10.56
CA SER A 362 -7.40 -2.59 -11.29
C SER A 362 -7.72 -4.09 -11.30
N VAL A 363 -8.81 -4.46 -10.66
CA VAL A 363 -9.37 -5.82 -10.69
C VAL A 363 -9.96 -6.15 -12.09
N THR A 364 -10.23 -5.10 -12.89
CA THR A 364 -10.79 -5.21 -14.23
C THR A 364 -10.00 -4.40 -15.26
N PRO A 365 -8.85 -4.90 -15.73
CA PRO A 365 -7.99 -4.15 -16.65
C PRO A 365 -8.64 -3.86 -18.03
N ARG A 366 -9.84 -4.41 -18.28
CA ARG A 366 -10.60 -4.22 -19.52
C ARG A 366 -11.55 -3.03 -19.50
N LEU A 367 -11.76 -2.38 -18.34
CA LEU A 367 -12.66 -1.23 -18.19
C LEU A 367 -11.84 -0.01 -17.79
N LEU A 368 -11.69 0.94 -18.70
CA LEU A 368 -10.93 2.15 -18.49
C LEU A 368 -11.88 3.34 -18.33
N PRO A 369 -11.97 3.95 -17.14
CA PRO A 369 -12.81 5.11 -16.92
C PRO A 369 -12.22 6.38 -17.52
N GLN A 370 -13.09 7.21 -18.10
CA GLN A 370 -12.87 8.61 -18.43
C GLN A 370 -13.87 9.40 -17.58
N ASP A 371 -13.44 9.75 -16.37
CA ASP A 371 -14.30 10.32 -15.32
C ASP A 371 -13.88 11.76 -15.02
N ALA A 372 -14.82 12.67 -15.07
CA ALA A 372 -14.66 14.04 -14.63
C ALA A 372 -15.82 14.40 -13.68
N THR A 373 -15.47 14.74 -12.45
CA THR A 373 -16.45 15.04 -11.39
C THR A 373 -16.16 16.42 -10.81
N LEU A 374 -17.20 17.26 -10.82
CA LEU A 374 -17.26 18.53 -10.12
C LEU A 374 -18.15 18.36 -8.88
N SER A 375 -17.67 18.72 -7.72
CA SER A 375 -18.38 18.59 -6.44
C SER A 375 -18.50 19.94 -5.75
N TRP A 376 -19.64 20.15 -5.08
CA TRP A 376 -19.88 21.33 -4.27
C TRP A 376 -20.68 20.95 -3.03
N GLY A 377 -20.36 21.62 -1.93
CA GLY A 377 -21.09 21.42 -0.67
C GLY A 377 -21.11 22.67 0.17
N ARG A 378 -22.27 22.94 0.78
CA ARG A 378 -22.45 24.04 1.73
C ARG A 378 -23.43 23.64 2.84
N GLY A 379 -22.94 23.66 4.07
CA GLY A 379 -23.70 23.19 5.22
C GLY A 379 -24.13 21.74 5.05
N PHE A 380 -25.43 21.51 5.00
CA PHE A 380 -26.03 20.16 4.89
C PHE A 380 -26.32 19.75 3.45
N PHE A 381 -26.03 20.60 2.49
CA PHE A 381 -26.29 20.35 1.06
C PHE A 381 -25.01 19.98 0.33
N THR A 382 -25.07 18.91 -0.45
CA THR A 382 -23.98 18.46 -1.33
C THR A 382 -24.53 18.19 -2.73
N THR A 383 -23.74 18.53 -3.76
CA THR A 383 -24.09 18.23 -5.15
C THR A 383 -22.85 17.82 -5.94
N THR A 384 -23.04 16.95 -6.92
CA THR A 384 -22.00 16.60 -7.88
C THR A 384 -22.52 16.65 -9.30
N ALA A 385 -21.69 17.13 -10.22
CA ALA A 385 -21.89 16.99 -11.65
C ALA A 385 -20.75 16.10 -12.19
N ARG A 386 -21.10 15.00 -12.83
CA ARG A 386 -20.15 13.99 -13.30
C ARG A 386 -20.39 13.64 -14.75
N THR A 387 -19.29 13.45 -15.48
CA THR A 387 -19.30 12.77 -16.77
C THR A 387 -18.41 11.54 -16.67
N LEU A 388 -18.97 10.38 -16.97
CA LEU A 388 -18.25 9.10 -16.95
C LEU A 388 -18.45 8.38 -18.27
N LYS A 389 -17.37 8.14 -18.99
CA LYS A 389 -17.34 7.31 -20.19
C LYS A 389 -16.42 6.15 -19.99
N TRP A 390 -16.75 4.98 -20.56
CA TRP A 390 -15.94 3.78 -20.47
C TRP A 390 -15.30 3.44 -21.81
N GLN A 391 -13.97 3.25 -21.82
CA GLN A 391 -13.36 2.47 -22.87
C GLN A 391 -13.36 1.00 -22.41
N THR A 392 -14.18 0.18 -23.07
CA THR A 392 -14.26 -1.26 -22.80
C THR A 392 -13.41 -2.01 -23.80
N LEU A 393 -12.36 -2.69 -23.31
CA LEU A 393 -11.43 -3.45 -24.14
C LEU A 393 -12.07 -4.81 -24.47
N GLN A 394 -12.63 -4.93 -25.65
CA GLN A 394 -13.33 -6.13 -26.08
C GLN A 394 -12.36 -7.24 -26.52
N ASP A 395 -12.61 -8.44 -26.03
CA ASP A 395 -11.96 -9.67 -26.50
C ASP A 395 -12.91 -10.39 -27.47
N VAL A 396 -12.48 -10.68 -28.66
CA VAL A 396 -13.26 -11.37 -29.70
C VAL A 396 -13.77 -12.73 -29.20
N ASN A 397 -12.96 -13.44 -28.42
CA ASN A 397 -13.30 -14.77 -27.89
C ASN A 397 -14.06 -14.74 -26.56
N SER A 398 -14.13 -13.58 -25.91
CA SER A 398 -14.78 -13.41 -24.61
C SER A 398 -15.30 -11.97 -24.46
N PRO A 399 -16.31 -11.58 -25.25
CA PRO A 399 -16.87 -10.24 -25.16
C PRO A 399 -17.51 -9.99 -23.80
N ILE A 400 -17.41 -8.78 -23.29
CA ILE A 400 -18.06 -8.35 -22.05
C ILE A 400 -19.12 -7.30 -22.35
N ILE A 401 -20.23 -7.32 -21.59
CA ILE A 401 -21.23 -6.27 -21.67
C ILE A 401 -20.63 -4.99 -21.07
N PRO A 402 -20.56 -3.87 -21.84
CA PRO A 402 -20.00 -2.64 -21.32
C PRO A 402 -20.90 -2.06 -20.21
N PRO A 403 -20.32 -1.46 -19.17
CA PRO A 403 -21.11 -0.64 -18.27
C PRO A 403 -21.63 0.61 -19.02
N TYR A 404 -22.74 1.15 -18.56
CA TYR A 404 -23.30 2.37 -19.16
C TYR A 404 -22.42 3.60 -18.86
N ASP A 405 -22.16 4.37 -19.88
CA ASP A 405 -21.66 5.73 -19.75
C ASP A 405 -22.71 6.59 -19.03
N ARG A 406 -22.28 7.60 -18.29
CA ARG A 406 -23.14 8.58 -17.59
C ARG A 406 -22.80 9.97 -18.07
N LEU A 407 -23.64 10.52 -18.97
CA LEU A 407 -23.33 11.71 -19.77
C LEU A 407 -24.52 12.67 -19.88
N PRO A 408 -24.82 13.55 -18.91
CA PRO A 408 -24.20 13.70 -17.58
C PRO A 408 -24.85 12.85 -16.48
N GLN A 409 -24.22 12.85 -15.28
CA GLN A 409 -24.86 12.50 -14.01
C GLN A 409 -24.84 13.71 -13.08
N LEU A 410 -26.00 14.11 -12.57
CA LEU A 410 -26.17 15.19 -11.61
C LEU A 410 -26.74 14.59 -10.33
N THR A 411 -26.06 14.78 -9.20
CA THR A 411 -26.58 14.33 -7.90
C THR A 411 -26.69 15.51 -6.96
N ALA A 412 -27.69 15.49 -6.09
CA ALA A 412 -27.85 16.46 -5.02
C ALA A 412 -28.39 15.76 -3.79
N ALA A 413 -27.87 16.11 -2.62
CA ALA A 413 -28.35 15.57 -1.36
C ALA A 413 -28.37 16.64 -0.26
N TYR A 414 -29.43 16.59 0.53
CA TYR A 414 -29.55 17.36 1.76
C TYR A 414 -29.73 16.39 2.90
N THR A 415 -28.86 16.46 3.91
CA THR A 415 -28.85 15.50 5.03
C THR A 415 -28.79 16.24 6.36
N ARG A 416 -29.66 15.86 7.27
CA ARG A 416 -29.68 16.34 8.64
C ARG A 416 -29.64 15.15 9.59
N VAL A 417 -28.81 15.23 10.60
CA VAL A 417 -28.66 14.24 11.67
C VAL A 417 -29.05 14.91 12.98
N ASP A 418 -29.76 14.20 13.84
CA ASP A 418 -30.20 14.67 15.16
C ASP A 418 -30.89 16.05 15.10
N ALA A 419 -31.76 16.23 14.11
CA ALA A 419 -32.43 17.52 13.87
C ALA A 419 -33.82 17.52 14.51
N PRO A 420 -34.27 18.63 15.15
CA PRO A 420 -35.64 18.78 15.60
C PRO A 420 -36.59 18.75 14.39
N LEU A 421 -37.71 18.08 14.51
CA LEU A 421 -38.78 18.06 13.51
C LEU A 421 -40.03 18.71 14.14
N ALA A 422 -40.45 19.84 13.59
CA ALA A 422 -41.57 20.63 14.11
C ALA A 422 -42.81 19.76 14.30
N GLY A 423 -43.39 19.79 15.50
CA GLY A 423 -44.58 19.02 15.87
C GLY A 423 -44.32 17.59 16.36
N LEU A 424 -43.08 17.10 16.35
CA LEU A 424 -42.68 15.77 16.86
C LEU A 424 -41.70 15.81 18.04
N ASP A 425 -41.46 16.98 18.62
CA ASP A 425 -40.53 17.19 19.77
C ASP A 425 -40.99 16.53 21.08
N LEU A 426 -42.27 16.10 21.16
CA LEU A 426 -42.84 15.41 22.31
C LEU A 426 -42.17 14.08 22.70
N LEU A 427 -41.33 13.54 21.81
CA LEU A 427 -40.70 12.24 22.01
C LEU A 427 -39.26 12.35 22.50
N GLY A 428 -38.68 13.54 22.67
CA GLY A 428 -37.29 13.81 23.09
C GLY A 428 -36.23 13.24 22.13
N GLY A 429 -35.22 14.01 21.75
CA GLY A 429 -34.16 13.64 20.77
C GLY A 429 -34.50 13.96 19.30
N GLY A 430 -33.53 13.95 18.43
CA GLY A 430 -33.67 14.38 17.06
C GLY A 430 -34.02 13.28 16.04
N PHE A 431 -34.30 13.69 14.84
CA PHE A 431 -34.54 12.82 13.68
C PHE A 431 -33.36 12.92 12.70
N ASP A 432 -33.03 11.80 12.10
CA ASP A 432 -32.15 11.78 10.94
C ASP A 432 -33.01 11.76 9.69
N TRP A 433 -32.84 12.74 8.81
CA TRP A 433 -33.53 12.75 7.56
C TRP A 433 -32.65 13.21 6.39
N SER A 434 -32.91 12.69 5.23
CA SER A 434 -32.24 13.13 4.02
C SER A 434 -33.15 13.04 2.80
N VAL A 435 -32.87 13.92 1.83
CA VAL A 435 -33.43 13.86 0.48
C VAL A 435 -32.27 13.87 -0.49
N ALA A 436 -32.21 12.86 -1.33
CA ALA A 436 -31.17 12.72 -2.35
C ALA A 436 -31.83 12.56 -3.73
N GLY A 437 -31.33 13.28 -4.72
CA GLY A 437 -31.72 13.19 -6.11
C GLY A 437 -30.55 12.82 -7.01
N ASP A 438 -30.82 12.09 -8.09
CA ASP A 438 -29.89 11.70 -9.14
C ASP A 438 -30.60 11.83 -10.50
N TYR A 439 -30.07 12.65 -11.38
CA TYR A 439 -30.42 12.67 -12.79
C TYR A 439 -29.24 12.14 -13.58
N THR A 440 -29.47 11.07 -14.35
CA THR A 440 -28.42 10.46 -15.16
C THR A 440 -28.90 10.13 -16.55
N ARG A 441 -28.14 10.53 -17.56
CA ARG A 441 -28.31 10.03 -18.93
C ARG A 441 -27.33 8.88 -19.15
N PHE A 442 -27.91 7.74 -19.55
CA PHE A 442 -27.20 6.48 -19.78
C PHE A 442 -27.02 6.23 -21.27
N SER A 443 -25.82 5.84 -21.68
CA SER A 443 -25.50 5.47 -23.05
C SER A 443 -24.53 4.28 -23.09
N ALA A 444 -24.82 3.29 -23.92
CA ALA A 444 -23.95 2.14 -24.18
C ALA A 444 -24.27 1.56 -25.57
N ASP A 445 -23.44 0.59 -26.01
CA ASP A 445 -23.75 -0.17 -27.22
C ASP A 445 -24.99 -1.05 -27.02
N GLN A 446 -26.08 -0.67 -27.68
CA GLN A 446 -27.37 -1.34 -27.57
C GLN A 446 -27.34 -2.78 -28.12
N ASN A 447 -26.42 -3.11 -29.05
CA ASN A 447 -26.27 -4.47 -29.58
C ASN A 447 -25.76 -5.43 -28.51
N LEU A 448 -24.91 -4.92 -27.60
CA LEU A 448 -24.36 -5.68 -26.47
C LEU A 448 -25.27 -5.68 -25.24
N THR A 449 -25.84 -4.52 -24.91
CA THR A 449 -26.71 -4.38 -23.72
C THR A 449 -28.13 -4.90 -23.94
N ARG A 450 -28.59 -4.92 -25.20
CA ARG A 450 -29.97 -5.30 -25.61
C ARG A 450 -31.07 -4.47 -24.92
N GLN A 451 -30.75 -3.23 -24.54
CA GLN A 451 -31.66 -2.28 -23.91
C GLN A 451 -31.53 -0.90 -24.56
N PRO A 452 -32.58 -0.11 -24.63
CA PRO A 452 -32.51 1.26 -25.12
C PRO A 452 -31.69 2.13 -24.14
N ASN A 453 -30.95 3.08 -24.69
CA ASN A 453 -30.38 4.18 -23.95
C ASN A 453 -31.48 5.10 -23.42
N GLY A 454 -31.17 5.96 -22.46
CA GLY A 454 -32.17 6.87 -21.92
C GLY A 454 -31.68 7.64 -20.71
N SER A 455 -32.56 8.43 -20.13
CA SER A 455 -32.30 9.17 -18.89
C SER A 455 -33.17 8.65 -17.75
N ARG A 456 -32.64 8.78 -16.54
CA ARG A 456 -33.30 8.47 -15.30
C ARG A 456 -33.22 9.64 -14.34
N ALA A 457 -34.37 10.05 -13.81
CA ALA A 457 -34.43 10.89 -12.62
C ALA A 457 -34.87 10.03 -11.43
N PHE A 458 -34.05 10.01 -10.38
CA PHE A 458 -34.26 9.23 -9.15
C PHE A 458 -34.27 10.17 -7.95
N THR A 459 -35.19 9.96 -7.03
CA THR A 459 -35.23 10.67 -5.75
C THR A 459 -35.45 9.66 -4.62
N ARG A 460 -34.69 9.80 -3.54
CA ARG A 460 -34.87 9.07 -2.31
C ARG A 460 -35.04 10.05 -1.15
N ALA A 461 -36.16 10.00 -0.48
CA ALA A 461 -36.38 10.65 0.78
C ALA A 461 -36.39 9.61 1.91
N GLN A 462 -35.73 9.89 3.00
CA GLN A 462 -35.67 9.02 4.17
C GLN A 462 -35.80 9.81 5.45
N LEU A 463 -36.46 9.19 6.44
CA LEU A 463 -36.62 9.69 7.80
C LEU A 463 -36.41 8.53 8.76
N SER A 464 -35.51 8.69 9.73
CA SER A 464 -35.28 7.72 10.79
C SER A 464 -35.17 8.40 12.16
N ARG A 465 -35.45 7.63 13.19
CA ARG A 465 -35.31 8.07 14.56
C ARG A 465 -34.54 7.03 15.37
N PRO A 466 -33.24 7.22 15.59
CA PRO A 466 -32.45 6.33 16.45
C PRO A 466 -32.75 6.63 17.94
N TRP A 467 -33.18 5.63 18.70
CA TRP A 467 -33.12 5.60 20.14
C TRP A 467 -31.93 4.77 20.57
N LEU A 468 -30.99 5.38 21.26
CA LEU A 468 -29.74 4.76 21.70
C LEU A 468 -29.66 4.76 23.21
N TRP A 469 -29.30 3.62 23.82
CA TRP A 469 -29.01 3.51 25.23
C TRP A 469 -27.87 2.51 25.47
N PRO A 470 -27.21 2.48 26.63
CA PRO A 470 -26.03 1.64 26.83
C PRO A 470 -26.25 0.14 26.54
N ALA A 471 -27.45 -0.38 26.79
CA ALA A 471 -27.78 -1.79 26.59
C ALA A 471 -28.33 -2.12 25.19
N GLY A 472 -28.49 -1.15 24.28
CA GLY A 472 -29.01 -1.41 22.96
C GLY A 472 -29.51 -0.21 22.17
N PHE A 473 -30.21 -0.48 21.07
CA PHE A 473 -30.76 0.55 20.20
C PHE A 473 -32.06 0.06 19.50
N ILE A 474 -32.90 1.01 19.12
CA ILE A 474 -34.03 0.80 18.21
C ILE A 474 -34.07 1.96 17.23
N THR A 475 -34.11 1.67 15.92
CA THR A 475 -34.13 2.68 14.85
C THR A 475 -35.19 2.33 13.80
N PRO A 476 -36.41 2.87 13.93
CA PRO A 476 -37.38 2.85 12.84
C PRO A 476 -36.94 3.82 11.74
N LYS A 477 -37.15 3.42 10.50
CA LYS A 477 -36.81 4.21 9.30
C LYS A 477 -37.90 4.02 8.24
N VAL A 478 -38.25 5.13 7.59
CA VAL A 478 -39.11 5.16 6.41
C VAL A 478 -38.32 5.73 5.25
N GLN A 479 -38.41 5.12 4.09
CA GLN A 479 -37.82 5.58 2.85
C GLN A 479 -38.86 5.61 1.75
N LEU A 480 -38.79 6.62 0.88
CA LEU A 480 -39.57 6.74 -0.33
C LEU A 480 -38.62 6.84 -1.52
N HIS A 481 -38.71 5.89 -2.43
CA HIS A 481 -37.95 5.86 -3.68
C HIS A 481 -38.90 6.25 -4.85
N ALA A 482 -38.61 7.32 -5.53
CA ALA A 482 -39.32 7.76 -6.74
C ALA A 482 -38.37 7.77 -7.93
N THR A 483 -38.77 7.17 -9.03
CA THR A 483 -37.93 7.08 -10.25
C THR A 483 -38.78 7.35 -11.48
N SER A 484 -38.23 8.12 -12.44
CA SER A 484 -38.80 8.36 -13.76
C SER A 484 -37.75 8.09 -14.83
N TYR A 485 -38.14 7.41 -15.89
CA TYR A 485 -37.29 7.07 -17.04
C TYR A 485 -37.84 7.74 -18.30
N GLN A 486 -36.97 8.23 -19.16
CA GLN A 486 -37.21 8.66 -20.51
C GLN A 486 -36.27 7.92 -21.44
N LEU A 487 -36.80 7.14 -22.38
CA LEU A 487 -36.02 6.23 -23.23
C LEU A 487 -35.90 6.80 -24.64
N ASP A 488 -34.77 6.50 -25.29
CA ASP A 488 -34.49 6.95 -26.66
C ASP A 488 -35.21 6.09 -27.71
N ALA A 489 -35.62 4.87 -27.33
CA ALA A 489 -36.42 3.97 -28.17
C ALA A 489 -37.42 3.18 -27.32
N PRO A 490 -38.51 2.67 -27.91
CA PRO A 490 -39.47 1.85 -27.18
C PRO A 490 -38.85 0.58 -26.58
N LEU A 491 -39.34 0.18 -25.41
CA LEU A 491 -38.98 -1.08 -24.79
C LEU A 491 -39.38 -2.28 -25.68
N ALA A 492 -38.45 -3.18 -25.93
CA ALA A 492 -38.66 -4.33 -26.81
C ALA A 492 -39.37 -5.51 -26.13
N SER A 493 -39.44 -5.54 -24.79
CA SER A 493 -40.01 -6.67 -24.04
C SER A 493 -40.46 -6.27 -22.64
N GLY A 494 -41.19 -7.15 -21.94
CA GLY A 494 -41.67 -6.93 -20.60
C GLY A 494 -43.07 -6.35 -20.52
N SER A 495 -43.58 -6.06 -19.32
CA SER A 495 -44.92 -5.53 -19.06
C SER A 495 -45.16 -4.12 -19.63
N MET A 496 -44.10 -3.40 -20.03
CA MET A 496 -44.13 -2.06 -20.59
C MET A 496 -43.63 -2.01 -22.04
N MET A 497 -43.77 -3.11 -22.81
CA MET A 497 -43.38 -3.18 -24.20
C MET A 497 -44.03 -2.04 -25.01
N GLY A 498 -43.28 -1.33 -25.85
CA GLY A 498 -43.72 -0.17 -26.64
C GLY A 498 -43.65 1.17 -25.90
N ALA A 499 -43.40 1.20 -24.60
CA ALA A 499 -43.30 2.45 -23.85
C ALA A 499 -41.94 3.12 -24.05
N THR A 500 -41.92 4.45 -24.15
CA THR A 500 -40.75 5.32 -24.17
C THR A 500 -40.52 6.07 -22.86
N SER A 501 -41.46 5.94 -21.91
CA SER A 501 -41.37 6.50 -20.56
C SER A 501 -41.92 5.54 -19.52
N ALA A 502 -41.36 5.58 -18.32
CA ALA A 502 -41.82 4.76 -17.21
C ALA A 502 -41.56 5.46 -15.88
N SER A 503 -42.38 5.18 -14.87
CA SER A 503 -42.18 5.70 -13.54
C SER A 503 -42.56 4.69 -12.48
N ARG A 504 -41.98 4.83 -11.27
CA ARG A 504 -42.36 4.05 -10.09
C ARG A 504 -42.16 4.84 -8.82
N VAL A 505 -42.95 4.49 -7.79
CA VAL A 505 -42.79 4.97 -6.43
C VAL A 505 -42.84 3.75 -5.50
N VAL A 506 -41.86 3.59 -4.67
CA VAL A 506 -41.70 2.44 -3.77
C VAL A 506 -41.41 2.94 -2.34
N PRO A 507 -42.38 2.82 -1.41
CA PRO A 507 -42.13 3.07 0.00
C PRO A 507 -41.43 1.86 0.63
N THR A 508 -40.52 2.10 1.58
CA THR A 508 -39.84 1.07 2.39
C THR A 508 -39.89 1.49 3.85
N PHE A 509 -40.33 0.59 4.69
CA PHE A 509 -40.22 0.71 6.14
C PHE A 509 -39.18 -0.28 6.64
N SER A 510 -38.32 0.15 7.58
CA SER A 510 -37.42 -0.76 8.29
C SER A 510 -37.38 -0.44 9.77
N LEU A 511 -37.18 -1.48 10.58
CA LEU A 511 -36.97 -1.39 12.02
C LEU A 511 -35.70 -2.16 12.36
N ASP A 512 -34.67 -1.47 12.77
CA ASP A 512 -33.41 -2.03 13.23
C ASP A 512 -33.33 -1.97 14.75
N SER A 513 -33.07 -3.08 15.39
CA SER A 513 -32.97 -3.16 16.85
C SER A 513 -31.86 -4.11 17.27
N GLY A 514 -31.15 -3.77 18.33
CA GLY A 514 -30.10 -4.58 18.89
C GLY A 514 -29.97 -4.39 20.38
N LEU A 515 -29.51 -5.44 21.05
CA LEU A 515 -29.16 -5.40 22.48
C LEU A 515 -27.68 -5.72 22.63
N GLN A 516 -27.07 -5.26 23.69
CA GLN A 516 -25.69 -5.54 24.06
C GLN A 516 -25.66 -6.00 25.51
N PHE A 517 -25.20 -7.22 25.71
CA PHE A 517 -24.96 -7.80 27.02
C PHE A 517 -23.46 -7.98 27.20
N GLU A 518 -22.99 -7.69 28.40
CA GLU A 518 -21.58 -7.83 28.77
C GLU A 518 -21.45 -8.64 30.05
N ARG A 519 -20.39 -9.44 30.13
CA ARG A 519 -20.00 -10.14 31.36
C ARG A 519 -18.50 -10.38 31.40
N ASP A 520 -17.98 -10.46 32.58
CA ASP A 520 -16.64 -10.98 32.79
C ASP A 520 -16.60 -12.49 32.50
N ALA A 521 -15.57 -12.91 31.82
CA ALA A 521 -15.37 -14.29 31.42
C ALA A 521 -13.88 -14.67 31.57
N SER A 522 -13.62 -15.93 31.89
CA SER A 522 -12.28 -16.47 31.86
C SER A 522 -12.24 -17.65 30.88
N LEU A 523 -11.32 -17.62 29.92
CA LEU A 523 -11.14 -18.69 28.95
C LEU A 523 -9.66 -19.03 28.79
N LEU A 524 -9.29 -20.30 28.94
CA LEU A 524 -7.91 -20.78 28.83
C LEU A 524 -6.91 -20.00 29.72
N GLY A 525 -7.38 -19.60 30.95
CA GLY A 525 -6.54 -18.87 31.92
C GLY A 525 -6.37 -17.38 31.61
N ARG A 526 -7.10 -16.82 30.64
CA ARG A 526 -7.09 -15.39 30.31
C ARG A 526 -8.39 -14.74 30.75
N GLU A 527 -8.30 -13.65 31.50
CA GLU A 527 -9.43 -12.79 31.86
C GLU A 527 -9.87 -11.99 30.65
N LEU A 528 -11.17 -11.97 30.35
CA LEU A 528 -11.77 -11.36 29.17
C LEU A 528 -13.12 -10.73 29.51
N THR A 529 -13.55 -9.75 28.73
CA THR A 529 -14.94 -9.30 28.72
C THR A 529 -15.66 -9.95 27.53
N GLN A 530 -16.71 -10.75 27.82
CA GLN A 530 -17.55 -11.33 26.78
C GLN A 530 -18.73 -10.41 26.48
N THR A 531 -18.93 -10.06 25.20
CA THR A 531 -20.17 -9.43 24.73
C THR A 531 -21.08 -10.45 24.06
N LEU A 532 -22.40 -10.22 24.13
CA LEU A 532 -23.42 -10.92 23.36
C LEU A 532 -24.36 -9.88 22.75
N GLU A 533 -24.41 -9.85 21.41
CA GLU A 533 -25.04 -8.79 20.62
C GLU A 533 -26.11 -9.37 19.69
N PRO A 534 -27.34 -9.68 20.20
CA PRO A 534 -28.45 -10.02 19.33
C PRO A 534 -28.95 -8.78 18.58
N ARG A 535 -29.24 -8.95 17.28
CA ARG A 535 -29.79 -7.92 16.38
C ARG A 535 -30.95 -8.48 15.58
N ALA A 536 -32.01 -7.68 15.49
CA ALA A 536 -33.19 -7.98 14.70
C ALA A 536 -33.46 -6.81 13.74
N PHE A 537 -33.55 -7.11 12.45
CA PHE A 537 -33.78 -6.11 11.41
C PHE A 537 -34.98 -6.54 10.55
N TYR A 538 -36.07 -5.80 10.68
CA TYR A 538 -37.30 -6.03 9.90
C TYR A 538 -37.37 -5.05 8.74
N VAL A 539 -37.80 -5.52 7.56
CA VAL A 539 -37.99 -4.69 6.36
C VAL A 539 -39.33 -5.02 5.71
N ARG A 540 -40.11 -3.99 5.40
CA ARG A 540 -41.33 -4.07 4.61
C ARG A 540 -41.25 -3.11 3.42
N THR A 541 -41.28 -3.68 2.20
CA THR A 541 -41.33 -2.96 0.92
C THR A 541 -42.38 -3.65 0.07
N PRO A 542 -43.50 -2.99 -0.28
CA PRO A 542 -44.54 -3.60 -1.10
C PRO A 542 -44.05 -3.89 -2.51
N TYR A 543 -44.52 -4.98 -3.09
CA TYR A 543 -44.23 -5.31 -4.49
C TYR A 543 -44.68 -4.20 -5.43
N ARG A 544 -43.82 -3.82 -6.37
CA ARG A 544 -44.13 -3.03 -7.55
C ARG A 544 -43.52 -3.71 -8.75
N ASP A 545 -44.29 -3.88 -9.83
CA ASP A 545 -43.72 -4.49 -11.03
C ASP A 545 -42.63 -3.60 -11.62
N GLN A 546 -41.47 -4.15 -11.81
CA GLN A 546 -40.27 -3.52 -12.36
C GLN A 546 -39.67 -4.34 -13.52
N SER A 547 -40.37 -5.39 -13.96
CA SER A 547 -39.92 -6.30 -15.01
C SER A 547 -39.69 -5.61 -16.35
N GLY A 548 -40.55 -4.61 -16.65
CA GLY A 548 -40.45 -3.79 -17.87
C GLY A 548 -39.51 -2.58 -17.76
N LEU A 549 -38.95 -2.29 -16.59
CA LEU A 549 -38.04 -1.15 -16.43
C LEU A 549 -36.62 -1.48 -16.93
N PRO A 550 -35.87 -0.52 -17.52
CA PRO A 550 -34.49 -0.73 -17.87
C PRO A 550 -33.61 -1.01 -16.64
N ASN A 551 -32.47 -1.60 -16.87
CA ASN A 551 -31.45 -1.82 -15.83
C ASN A 551 -30.10 -1.27 -16.26
N TYR A 552 -29.79 -0.05 -15.87
CA TYR A 552 -28.55 0.64 -16.22
C TYR A 552 -27.43 0.44 -15.18
N ASP A 553 -27.80 0.39 -13.88
CA ASP A 553 -26.81 0.39 -12.80
C ASP A 553 -27.10 -0.57 -11.63
N SER A 554 -28.20 -1.34 -11.70
CA SER A 554 -28.49 -2.26 -10.60
C SER A 554 -27.87 -3.63 -10.81
N GLY A 555 -27.30 -4.15 -9.72
CA GLY A 555 -26.73 -5.47 -9.58
C GLY A 555 -27.17 -6.12 -8.28
N ALA A 556 -27.06 -7.45 -8.16
CA ALA A 556 -27.37 -8.15 -6.92
C ALA A 556 -26.36 -7.79 -5.81
N ASN A 557 -26.88 -7.45 -4.65
CA ASN A 557 -26.06 -7.28 -3.45
C ASN A 557 -25.49 -8.63 -3.02
N SER A 558 -24.19 -8.67 -2.69
CA SER A 558 -23.61 -9.90 -2.14
C SER A 558 -24.20 -10.18 -0.76
N PHE A 559 -24.71 -11.39 -0.55
CA PHE A 559 -25.23 -11.81 0.74
C PHE A 559 -24.06 -12.17 1.69
N ASN A 560 -23.75 -11.27 2.61
CA ASN A 560 -22.66 -11.38 3.59
C ASN A 560 -22.97 -10.56 4.86
N PHE A 561 -22.12 -10.60 5.88
CA PHE A 561 -22.32 -9.86 7.12
C PHE A 561 -22.41 -8.34 6.94
N ALA A 562 -21.78 -7.75 5.92
CA ALA A 562 -21.86 -6.32 5.68
C ALA A 562 -23.19 -5.90 5.04
N THR A 563 -23.86 -6.80 4.35
CA THR A 563 -25.07 -6.50 3.55
C THR A 563 -26.34 -7.22 4.02
N VAL A 564 -26.22 -8.13 4.98
CA VAL A 564 -27.39 -8.90 5.48
C VAL A 564 -28.43 -8.01 6.17
N PHE A 565 -28.01 -6.89 6.75
CA PHE A 565 -28.87 -5.89 7.42
C PHE A 565 -29.08 -4.65 6.52
N THR A 566 -29.47 -4.87 5.25
CA THR A 566 -29.79 -3.78 4.31
C THR A 566 -31.23 -3.93 3.80
N GLU A 567 -31.87 -2.80 3.50
CA GLU A 567 -33.25 -2.77 3.04
C GLU A 567 -33.40 -3.32 1.63
N ASN A 568 -32.46 -3.01 0.71
CA ASN A 568 -32.51 -3.40 -0.68
C ASN A 568 -31.58 -4.56 -0.98
N ALA A 569 -32.06 -5.58 -1.68
CA ALA A 569 -31.25 -6.71 -2.15
C ALA A 569 -30.38 -6.37 -3.37
N PHE A 570 -30.53 -5.15 -3.93
CA PHE A 570 -29.79 -4.68 -5.10
C PHE A 570 -28.96 -3.44 -4.76
N VAL A 571 -27.82 -3.30 -5.42
CA VAL A 571 -27.07 -2.04 -5.54
C VAL A 571 -27.67 -1.24 -6.71
N GLY A 572 -27.34 0.06 -6.81
CA GLY A 572 -27.88 0.96 -7.82
C GLY A 572 -29.32 1.41 -7.54
N ASN A 573 -29.92 2.08 -8.51
CA ASN A 573 -31.24 2.71 -8.34
C ASN A 573 -32.31 2.20 -9.31
N ASP A 574 -32.01 1.23 -10.19
CA ASP A 574 -32.99 0.69 -11.15
C ASP A 574 -33.87 -0.41 -10.57
N ARG A 575 -33.40 -1.11 -9.55
CA ARG A 575 -34.14 -2.17 -8.87
C ARG A 575 -34.21 -1.88 -7.38
N ILE A 576 -35.44 -1.83 -6.86
CA ILE A 576 -35.74 -1.78 -5.42
C ILE A 576 -36.49 -3.04 -5.09
N SER A 577 -35.90 -3.91 -4.28
CA SER A 577 -36.50 -5.21 -3.94
C SER A 577 -37.79 -5.04 -3.11
N ASP A 578 -38.80 -5.79 -3.46
CA ASP A 578 -39.91 -6.04 -2.54
C ASP A 578 -39.39 -6.86 -1.34
N ALA A 579 -39.94 -6.59 -0.18
CA ALA A 579 -39.47 -7.19 1.05
C ALA A 579 -40.61 -7.30 2.07
N ASN A 580 -40.73 -8.47 2.69
CA ASN A 580 -41.39 -8.70 3.96
C ASN A 580 -40.55 -9.74 4.69
N LEU A 581 -39.56 -9.22 5.41
CA LEU A 581 -38.49 -10.08 5.92
C LEU A 581 -37.97 -9.60 7.28
N LEU A 582 -37.52 -10.56 8.06
CA LEU A 582 -36.83 -10.34 9.34
C LEU A 582 -35.45 -11.00 9.27
N THR A 583 -34.41 -10.18 9.45
CA THR A 583 -33.04 -10.67 9.59
C THR A 583 -32.69 -10.74 11.08
N LEU A 584 -32.32 -11.93 11.54
CA LEU A 584 -31.82 -12.15 12.89
C LEU A 584 -30.29 -12.35 12.84
N GLY A 585 -29.58 -11.70 13.73
CA GLY A 585 -28.14 -11.85 13.89
C GLY A 585 -27.77 -12.01 15.37
N LEU A 586 -26.72 -12.76 15.61
CA LEU A 586 -26.13 -12.90 16.94
C LEU A 586 -24.62 -12.84 16.79
N THR A 587 -23.99 -11.89 17.47
CA THR A 587 -22.53 -11.78 17.55
C THR A 587 -22.09 -11.91 19.00
N SER A 588 -21.00 -12.62 19.23
CA SER A 588 -20.33 -12.67 20.52
C SER A 588 -18.85 -12.34 20.33
N ARG A 589 -18.33 -11.50 21.18
CA ARG A 589 -16.90 -11.10 21.20
C ARG A 589 -16.28 -11.41 22.55
N LEU A 590 -15.01 -11.73 22.52
CA LEU A 590 -14.16 -11.81 23.69
C LEU A 590 -13.11 -10.70 23.57
N LEU A 591 -13.19 -9.73 24.45
CA LEU A 591 -12.35 -8.53 24.44
C LEU A 591 -11.34 -8.62 25.59
N ASP A 592 -10.14 -8.18 25.34
CA ASP A 592 -9.13 -7.96 26.39
C ASP A 592 -9.53 -6.76 27.25
N PRO A 593 -9.72 -6.91 28.57
CA PRO A 593 -10.26 -5.83 29.40
C PRO A 593 -9.31 -4.63 29.54
N ALA A 594 -8.00 -4.82 29.39
CA ALA A 594 -7.02 -3.76 29.52
C ALA A 594 -6.86 -2.92 28.26
N THR A 595 -7.00 -3.54 27.08
CA THR A 595 -6.71 -2.91 25.80
C THR A 595 -7.94 -2.73 24.91
N GLY A 596 -9.06 -3.39 25.21
CA GLY A 596 -10.23 -3.49 24.35
C GLY A 596 -10.02 -4.31 23.08
N ALA A 597 -8.85 -4.95 22.93
CA ALA A 597 -8.50 -5.74 21.74
C ALA A 597 -9.37 -6.99 21.62
N GLU A 598 -9.90 -7.23 20.44
CA GLU A 598 -10.75 -8.39 20.15
C GLU A 598 -9.90 -9.66 19.98
N ALA A 599 -10.03 -10.59 20.94
CA ALA A 599 -9.37 -11.90 20.90
C ALA A 599 -10.15 -12.92 20.09
N VAL A 600 -11.48 -12.92 20.20
CA VAL A 600 -12.37 -13.80 19.44
C VAL A 600 -13.64 -13.05 19.07
N ARG A 601 -14.11 -13.25 17.84
CA ARG A 601 -15.45 -12.86 17.40
C ARG A 601 -16.11 -14.03 16.69
N VAL A 602 -17.34 -14.33 17.06
CA VAL A 602 -18.17 -15.31 16.36
C VAL A 602 -19.52 -14.67 16.06
N GLY A 603 -19.99 -14.83 14.85
CA GLY A 603 -21.27 -14.28 14.42
C GLY A 603 -22.06 -15.25 13.56
N VAL A 604 -23.37 -15.21 13.70
CA VAL A 604 -24.31 -15.92 12.83
C VAL A 604 -25.42 -14.95 12.42
N ALA A 605 -25.92 -15.08 11.19
CA ALA A 605 -27.07 -14.30 10.74
C ALA A 605 -27.90 -15.11 9.75
N GLN A 606 -29.21 -14.93 9.80
CA GLN A 606 -30.15 -15.54 8.88
C GLN A 606 -31.34 -14.63 8.64
N ARG A 607 -31.87 -14.68 7.41
CA ARG A 607 -33.04 -13.92 6.99
C ARG A 607 -34.25 -14.81 6.82
N LEU A 608 -35.35 -14.46 7.47
CA LEU A 608 -36.68 -15.09 7.35
C LEU A 608 -37.51 -14.24 6.40
N ARG A 609 -38.11 -14.83 5.36
CA ARG A 609 -39.01 -14.17 4.41
C ARG A 609 -40.41 -14.60 4.67
N PHE A 610 -41.31 -13.64 4.87
CA PHE A 610 -42.75 -13.89 5.08
C PHE A 610 -43.52 -13.95 3.75
N GLU A 611 -42.97 -13.33 2.71
CA GLU A 611 -43.52 -13.31 1.34
C GLU A 611 -42.40 -13.59 0.33
N ASP A 612 -42.78 -14.02 -0.89
CA ASP A 612 -41.83 -14.19 -1.99
C ASP A 612 -41.31 -12.83 -2.45
N GLN A 613 -40.00 -12.76 -2.73
CA GLN A 613 -39.37 -11.61 -3.38
C GLN A 613 -39.53 -11.77 -4.90
N LYS A 614 -40.39 -10.94 -5.52
CA LYS A 614 -40.75 -11.04 -6.95
C LYS A 614 -39.90 -10.15 -7.84
N VAL A 615 -39.35 -9.07 -7.31
CA VAL A 615 -38.46 -8.17 -8.07
C VAL A 615 -37.10 -8.82 -8.28
N THR A 616 -36.69 -8.90 -9.55
CA THR A 616 -35.43 -9.55 -9.97
C THR A 616 -34.62 -8.64 -10.89
N LEU A 617 -33.37 -8.97 -11.09
CA LEU A 617 -32.57 -8.47 -12.23
C LEU A 617 -33.11 -9.11 -13.53
N PRO A 618 -32.82 -8.52 -14.71
CA PRO A 618 -33.19 -9.10 -15.99
C PRO A 618 -32.74 -10.57 -16.11
N GLY A 619 -33.68 -11.46 -16.45
CA GLY A 619 -33.44 -12.90 -16.56
C GLY A 619 -33.36 -13.67 -15.22
N GLY A 620 -33.46 -12.98 -14.08
CA GLY A 620 -33.50 -13.63 -12.76
C GLY A 620 -34.83 -14.27 -12.41
N LEU A 621 -34.82 -15.16 -11.43
CA LEU A 621 -36.02 -15.84 -10.89
C LEU A 621 -36.40 -15.24 -9.54
N PRO A 622 -37.69 -15.14 -9.21
CA PRO A 622 -38.15 -14.76 -7.87
C PRO A 622 -37.58 -15.65 -6.78
N VAL A 623 -37.31 -15.06 -5.62
CA VAL A 623 -36.84 -15.79 -4.45
C VAL A 623 -38.03 -16.24 -3.61
N THR A 624 -38.31 -17.54 -3.64
CA THR A 624 -39.45 -18.14 -2.95
C THR A 624 -39.08 -18.83 -1.63
N ASP A 625 -37.79 -18.96 -1.34
CA ASP A 625 -37.28 -19.57 -0.13
C ASP A 625 -37.62 -18.75 1.12
N ARG A 626 -38.34 -19.32 2.07
CA ARG A 626 -38.76 -18.67 3.34
C ARG A 626 -37.59 -18.38 4.26
N ILE A 627 -36.54 -19.19 4.19
CA ILE A 627 -35.32 -19.05 4.98
C ILE A 627 -34.16 -18.85 4.03
N SER A 628 -33.38 -17.79 4.25
CA SER A 628 -32.16 -17.55 3.48
C SER A 628 -31.04 -18.52 3.84
N ASP A 629 -29.96 -18.45 3.10
CA ASP A 629 -28.70 -19.04 3.52
C ASP A 629 -28.31 -18.56 4.93
N LEU A 630 -27.73 -19.47 5.71
CA LEU A 630 -27.12 -19.15 6.99
C LEU A 630 -25.74 -18.53 6.75
N LEU A 631 -25.51 -17.37 7.31
CA LEU A 631 -24.18 -16.78 7.42
C LEU A 631 -23.59 -17.18 8.77
N ALA A 632 -22.37 -17.70 8.76
CA ALA A 632 -21.56 -17.95 9.95
C ALA A 632 -20.16 -17.35 9.74
N GLY A 633 -19.61 -16.71 10.75
CA GLY A 633 -18.27 -16.13 10.73
C GLY A 633 -17.57 -16.26 12.06
N ALA A 634 -16.26 -16.41 12.01
CA ALA A 634 -15.40 -16.45 13.18
C ALA A 634 -14.07 -15.74 12.84
N SER A 635 -13.60 -14.93 13.78
CA SER A 635 -12.26 -14.34 13.77
C SER A 635 -11.61 -14.63 15.13
N VAL A 636 -10.40 -15.17 15.11
CA VAL A 636 -9.66 -15.56 16.32
C VAL A 636 -8.27 -14.99 16.26
N ASN A 637 -7.95 -14.12 17.21
CA ASN A 637 -6.65 -13.49 17.43
C ASN A 637 -6.18 -13.76 18.88
N TRP A 638 -6.23 -15.03 19.28
CA TRP A 638 -6.00 -15.45 20.66
C TRP A 638 -4.60 -15.13 21.16
N VAL A 639 -3.62 -15.40 20.33
CA VAL A 639 -2.21 -15.02 20.54
C VAL A 639 -1.74 -14.11 19.41
N PRO A 640 -0.86 -13.14 19.68
CA PRO A 640 -0.44 -12.14 18.69
C PRO A 640 0.14 -12.73 17.40
N GLN A 641 0.73 -13.93 17.49
CA GLN A 641 1.38 -14.59 16.35
C GLN A 641 0.39 -15.26 15.38
N TRP A 642 -0.82 -15.62 15.85
CA TRP A 642 -1.79 -16.35 15.05
C TRP A 642 -3.05 -15.53 14.81
N SER A 643 -3.53 -15.56 13.58
CA SER A 643 -4.88 -15.10 13.27
C SER A 643 -5.61 -16.14 12.41
N PHE A 644 -6.86 -16.36 12.72
CA PHE A 644 -7.77 -17.23 11.99
C PHE A 644 -9.03 -16.45 11.66
N ASP A 645 -9.44 -16.46 10.38
CA ASP A 645 -10.66 -15.84 9.90
C ASP A 645 -11.45 -16.85 9.08
N SER A 646 -12.74 -16.96 9.35
CA SER A 646 -13.63 -17.85 8.60
C SER A 646 -14.97 -17.18 8.35
N THR A 647 -15.48 -17.27 7.13
CA THR A 647 -16.83 -16.89 6.77
C THR A 647 -17.46 -17.96 5.88
N VAL A 648 -18.68 -18.35 6.17
CA VAL A 648 -19.42 -19.37 5.42
C VAL A 648 -20.83 -18.88 5.18
N GLN A 649 -21.27 -18.93 3.93
CA GLN A 649 -22.65 -18.85 3.50
C GLN A 649 -23.12 -20.25 3.16
N TYR A 650 -24.02 -20.80 3.97
CA TYR A 650 -24.54 -22.16 3.86
C TYR A 650 -26.01 -22.16 3.49
N ASN A 651 -26.33 -22.84 2.40
CA ASN A 651 -27.72 -23.03 1.97
C ASN A 651 -28.30 -24.29 2.64
N PRO A 652 -29.28 -24.15 3.56
CA PRO A 652 -29.82 -25.27 4.29
C PRO A 652 -30.68 -26.21 3.42
N LYS A 653 -31.23 -25.70 2.31
CA LYS A 653 -32.07 -26.44 1.38
C LYS A 653 -31.26 -27.39 0.50
N THR A 654 -30.20 -26.83 -0.13
CA THR A 654 -29.29 -27.63 -0.97
C THR A 654 -28.25 -28.38 -0.13
N ARG A 655 -28.13 -28.05 1.15
CA ARG A 655 -27.11 -28.55 2.10
C ARG A 655 -25.68 -28.32 1.62
N GLN A 656 -25.46 -27.18 0.99
CA GLN A 656 -24.16 -26.84 0.39
C GLN A 656 -23.71 -25.42 0.77
N SER A 657 -22.40 -25.21 0.81
CA SER A 657 -21.84 -23.86 0.95
C SER A 657 -21.85 -23.18 -0.39
N GLU A 658 -22.54 -22.04 -0.48
CA GLU A 658 -22.55 -21.18 -1.66
C GLU A 658 -21.28 -20.34 -1.73
N ARG A 659 -20.80 -19.91 -0.58
CA ARG A 659 -19.56 -19.16 -0.43
C ARG A 659 -18.88 -19.57 0.87
N ALA A 660 -17.59 -19.81 0.81
CA ALA A 660 -16.77 -20.07 1.99
C ALA A 660 -15.40 -19.40 1.82
N SER A 661 -14.91 -18.79 2.88
CA SER A 661 -13.56 -18.28 3.00
C SER A 661 -13.01 -18.70 4.36
N VAL A 662 -11.87 -19.36 4.36
CA VAL A 662 -11.15 -19.75 5.59
C VAL A 662 -9.71 -19.32 5.41
N GLY A 663 -9.19 -18.53 6.33
CA GLY A 663 -7.83 -18.03 6.31
C GLY A 663 -7.13 -18.27 7.64
N VAL A 664 -5.87 -18.62 7.59
CA VAL A 664 -4.99 -18.72 8.75
C VAL A 664 -3.68 -18.00 8.44
N ARG A 665 -3.16 -17.30 9.42
CA ARG A 665 -1.87 -16.63 9.32
C ARG A 665 -1.07 -16.84 10.61
N TYR A 666 0.20 -17.15 10.41
CA TYR A 666 1.20 -17.28 11.47
C TYR A 666 2.30 -16.24 11.24
N ASN A 667 2.52 -15.37 12.21
CA ASN A 667 3.53 -14.30 12.18
C ASN A 667 4.20 -14.18 13.54
N PRO A 668 5.21 -15.06 13.84
CA PRO A 668 5.84 -15.10 15.15
C PRO A 668 6.77 -13.93 15.46
N SER A 669 7.37 -13.33 14.43
CA SER A 669 8.31 -12.21 14.58
C SER A 669 8.49 -11.48 13.25
N ASN A 670 9.31 -10.43 13.22
CA ASN A 670 9.67 -9.73 11.98
C ASN A 670 10.22 -10.71 10.93
N TYR A 671 9.88 -10.46 9.67
CA TYR A 671 10.28 -11.24 8.48
C TYR A 671 9.84 -12.72 8.48
N ARG A 672 8.97 -13.13 9.41
CA ARG A 672 8.42 -14.47 9.47
C ARG A 672 6.91 -14.41 9.39
N VAL A 673 6.38 -14.72 8.22
CA VAL A 673 4.94 -14.82 7.99
C VAL A 673 4.63 -15.98 7.06
N ILE A 674 3.63 -16.75 7.43
CA ILE A 674 2.99 -17.75 6.57
C ILE A 674 1.50 -17.52 6.65
N SER A 675 0.84 -17.50 5.51
CA SER A 675 -0.61 -17.38 5.39
C SER A 675 -1.14 -18.43 4.43
N ALA A 676 -2.27 -19.02 4.77
CA ALA A 676 -3.00 -19.91 3.90
C ALA A 676 -4.47 -19.52 3.90
N ALA A 677 -5.11 -19.48 2.75
CA ALA A 677 -6.52 -19.20 2.61
C ALA A 677 -7.18 -20.15 1.60
N PHE A 678 -8.33 -20.65 1.95
CA PHE A 678 -9.22 -21.38 1.05
C PHE A 678 -10.44 -20.51 0.75
N ARG A 679 -10.77 -20.37 -0.53
CA ARG A 679 -11.94 -19.62 -0.99
C ARG A 679 -12.77 -20.51 -1.92
N ARG A 680 -14.07 -20.52 -1.68
CA ARG A 680 -15.05 -21.16 -2.56
C ARG A 680 -16.15 -20.16 -2.87
N GLN A 681 -16.56 -20.11 -4.13
CA GLN A 681 -17.72 -19.34 -4.60
C GLN A 681 -18.45 -20.19 -5.63
N ARG A 682 -19.77 -20.36 -5.48
CA ARG A 682 -20.61 -21.15 -6.38
C ARG A 682 -21.63 -20.28 -7.13
N ALA A 683 -22.14 -19.23 -6.50
CA ALA A 683 -23.33 -18.50 -6.95
C ALA A 683 -23.22 -17.81 -8.33
N ILE A 684 -22.01 -17.41 -8.78
CA ILE A 684 -21.81 -16.69 -10.05
C ILE A 684 -21.01 -17.55 -11.03
N SER A 685 -19.94 -18.16 -10.54
CA SER A 685 -19.13 -19.13 -11.26
C SER A 685 -18.54 -20.07 -10.22
N ASP A 686 -18.68 -21.39 -10.39
CA ASP A 686 -18.07 -22.30 -9.42
C ASP A 686 -16.55 -22.10 -9.45
N SER A 687 -15.99 -21.66 -8.34
CA SER A 687 -14.57 -21.46 -8.15
C SER A 687 -14.13 -22.00 -6.79
N LYS A 688 -13.00 -22.68 -6.79
CA LYS A 688 -12.32 -23.15 -5.58
C LYS A 688 -10.85 -22.81 -5.69
N GLN A 689 -10.37 -22.02 -4.76
CA GLN A 689 -8.98 -21.54 -4.80
C GLN A 689 -8.31 -21.75 -3.45
N ILE A 690 -7.05 -22.14 -3.50
CA ILE A 690 -6.13 -22.16 -2.36
C ILE A 690 -5.07 -21.11 -2.61
N ASP A 691 -4.88 -20.23 -1.63
CA ASP A 691 -3.90 -19.16 -1.66
C ASP A 691 -2.93 -19.38 -0.50
N VAL A 692 -1.62 -19.48 -0.80
CA VAL A 692 -0.58 -19.62 0.21
C VAL A 692 0.44 -18.52 -0.01
N GLY A 693 0.73 -17.74 1.02
CA GLY A 693 1.72 -16.67 0.98
C GLY A 693 2.71 -16.78 2.13
N TRP A 694 3.98 -16.44 1.88
CA TRP A 694 5.01 -16.51 2.90
C TRP A 694 6.14 -15.50 2.68
N GLN A 695 6.76 -15.12 3.78
CA GLN A 695 8.11 -14.56 3.87
C GLN A 695 8.80 -15.25 5.04
N TRP A 696 9.93 -15.91 4.81
CA TRP A 696 10.63 -16.67 5.85
C TRP A 696 12.13 -16.67 5.64
N PRO A 697 12.94 -16.45 6.70
CA PRO A 697 14.39 -16.62 6.63
C PRO A 697 14.76 -18.09 6.42
N ILE A 698 15.43 -18.40 5.32
CA ILE A 698 15.88 -19.77 5.01
C ILE A 698 16.94 -20.25 6.02
N ASN A 699 17.71 -19.31 6.58
CA ASN A 699 18.71 -19.59 7.59
C ASN A 699 18.17 -20.29 8.86
N ASP A 700 16.89 -20.12 9.15
CA ASP A 700 16.24 -20.80 10.26
C ASP A 700 16.29 -22.33 10.13
N LEU A 701 16.38 -22.88 8.90
CA LEU A 701 16.42 -24.32 8.64
C LEU A 701 17.69 -25.00 9.20
N TRP A 702 18.79 -24.24 9.34
CA TRP A 702 20.04 -24.73 9.96
C TRP A 702 20.36 -24.11 11.30
N GLY A 703 19.33 -23.54 11.96
CA GLY A 703 19.40 -23.06 13.35
C GLY A 703 19.90 -21.62 13.53
N ASP A 704 20.31 -20.94 12.46
CA ASP A 704 20.71 -19.53 12.53
C ASP A 704 19.47 -18.61 12.49
N LYS A 705 18.98 -18.23 13.66
CA LYS A 705 17.81 -17.35 13.79
C LYS A 705 18.10 -15.86 13.53
N GLY A 706 19.39 -15.48 13.47
CA GLY A 706 19.79 -14.08 13.34
C GLY A 706 19.42 -13.23 14.56
N ARG A 707 19.75 -11.96 14.48
CA ARG A 707 19.38 -10.96 15.49
C ARG A 707 18.25 -10.08 14.95
N ASP A 708 17.10 -10.07 15.59
CA ASP A 708 16.01 -9.17 15.20
C ASP A 708 16.38 -7.72 15.54
N LEU A 709 16.67 -6.92 14.51
CA LEU A 709 17.02 -5.52 14.64
C LEU A 709 15.78 -4.59 14.54
N GLY A 710 14.59 -5.16 14.33
CA GLY A 710 13.34 -4.46 14.14
C GLY A 710 12.86 -4.46 12.69
N ALA A 711 11.63 -3.99 12.50
CA ALA A 711 11.04 -3.88 11.16
C ALA A 711 11.86 -2.89 10.31
N GLY A 712 12.21 -3.28 9.06
CA GLY A 712 13.01 -2.46 8.16
C GLY A 712 14.49 -2.34 8.51
N GLN A 713 15.00 -3.11 9.48
CA GLN A 713 16.42 -3.13 9.87
C GLN A 713 17.12 -4.46 9.56
N GLY A 714 16.37 -5.47 9.10
CA GLY A 714 16.89 -6.81 8.82
C GLY A 714 17.16 -7.64 10.07
N GLN A 715 17.89 -8.75 9.89
CA GLN A 715 18.23 -9.68 10.96
C GLN A 715 19.75 -9.98 11.01
N GLY A 716 20.56 -9.06 10.52
CA GLY A 716 22.00 -9.22 10.32
C GLY A 716 22.36 -9.55 8.87
N GLY A 717 23.64 -9.47 8.51
CA GLY A 717 24.14 -9.75 7.17
C GLY A 717 24.27 -11.25 6.90
N GLY A 718 24.31 -11.62 5.62
CA GLY A 718 24.53 -13.01 5.19
C GLY A 718 23.26 -13.89 5.23
N ARG A 719 22.06 -13.30 5.18
CA ARG A 719 20.80 -14.01 5.35
C ARG A 719 19.99 -14.13 4.07
N TYR A 720 19.45 -15.33 3.87
CA TYR A 720 18.54 -15.63 2.76
C TYR A 720 17.10 -15.67 3.26
N TYR A 721 16.20 -15.09 2.47
CA TYR A 721 14.75 -15.12 2.71
C TYR A 721 14.05 -15.73 1.51
N SER A 722 13.15 -16.67 1.76
CA SER A 722 12.19 -17.13 0.78
C SER A 722 10.92 -16.30 0.90
N VAL A 723 10.45 -15.77 -0.21
CA VAL A 723 9.21 -14.98 -0.27
C VAL A 723 8.33 -15.51 -1.39
N GLY A 724 7.03 -15.52 -1.20
CA GLY A 724 6.17 -15.93 -2.29
C GLY A 724 4.70 -15.94 -1.96
N ARG A 725 3.92 -16.14 -3.03
CA ARG A 725 2.49 -16.41 -3.01
C ARG A 725 2.14 -17.33 -4.15
N LEU A 726 1.32 -18.32 -3.86
CA LEU A 726 0.76 -19.27 -4.82
C LEU A 726 -0.76 -19.23 -4.73
N ASN A 727 -1.42 -18.96 -5.84
CA ASN A 727 -2.88 -19.10 -5.96
C ASN A 727 -3.21 -20.24 -6.92
N TYR A 728 -3.81 -21.30 -6.41
CA TYR A 728 -4.14 -22.51 -7.14
C TYR A 728 -5.65 -22.69 -7.27
N SER A 729 -6.14 -22.83 -8.51
CA SER A 729 -7.51 -23.23 -8.79
C SER A 729 -7.64 -24.77 -8.66
N VAL A 730 -8.43 -25.20 -7.67
CA VAL A 730 -8.67 -26.64 -7.42
C VAL A 730 -9.55 -27.24 -8.52
N LEU A 731 -10.49 -26.45 -9.08
CA LEU A 731 -11.38 -26.91 -10.15
C LEU A 731 -10.66 -27.04 -11.47
N ASP A 732 -9.90 -26.01 -11.86
CA ASP A 732 -9.15 -26.00 -13.12
C ASP A 732 -7.84 -26.78 -13.03
N LYS A 733 -7.45 -27.21 -11.83
CA LYS A 733 -6.19 -27.92 -11.52
C LYS A 733 -4.96 -27.18 -12.03
N LYS A 734 -4.95 -25.84 -11.91
CA LYS A 734 -3.86 -25.00 -12.41
C LYS A 734 -3.51 -23.86 -11.45
N LEU A 735 -2.26 -23.41 -11.54
CA LEU A 735 -1.82 -22.16 -10.92
C LEU A 735 -2.44 -20.97 -11.66
N VAL A 736 -3.21 -20.14 -10.94
CA VAL A 736 -3.79 -18.89 -11.48
C VAL A 736 -2.73 -17.80 -11.47
N ASP A 737 -2.14 -17.57 -10.30
CA ASP A 737 -1.05 -16.62 -10.10
C ASP A 737 0.01 -17.24 -9.21
N ALA A 738 1.27 -16.90 -9.49
CA ALA A 738 2.39 -17.27 -8.64
C ALA A 738 3.42 -16.16 -8.60
N VAL A 739 3.92 -15.87 -7.42
CA VAL A 739 5.09 -15.03 -7.17
C VAL A 739 6.00 -15.83 -6.24
N ILE A 740 7.21 -16.13 -6.67
CA ILE A 740 8.19 -16.86 -5.87
C ILE A 740 9.50 -16.12 -5.97
N GLY A 741 10.13 -15.82 -4.85
CA GLY A 741 11.37 -15.09 -4.81
C GLY A 741 12.32 -15.54 -3.72
N ILE A 742 13.57 -15.20 -3.94
CA ILE A 742 14.66 -15.30 -2.96
C ILE A 742 15.23 -13.90 -2.80
N GLU A 743 15.38 -13.48 -1.56
CA GLU A 743 16.07 -12.26 -1.17
C GLU A 743 17.28 -12.62 -0.35
N TYR A 744 18.41 -11.97 -0.61
CA TYR A 744 19.61 -12.09 0.17
C TYR A 744 19.99 -10.74 0.79
N ASP A 745 20.12 -10.68 2.11
CA ASP A 745 20.57 -9.49 2.83
C ASP A 745 22.07 -9.63 3.12
N GLY A 746 22.89 -8.88 2.41
CA GLY A 746 24.34 -8.81 2.58
C GLY A 746 24.80 -7.65 3.47
N CYS A 747 23.91 -7.10 4.30
CA CYS A 747 24.10 -5.93 5.15
C CYS A 747 24.12 -4.60 4.37
N CYS A 748 25.13 -4.34 3.56
CA CYS A 748 25.25 -3.14 2.74
C CYS A 748 24.69 -3.29 1.31
N TRP A 749 24.16 -4.46 0.99
CA TRP A 749 23.50 -4.73 -0.28
C TRP A 749 22.41 -5.80 -0.13
N ILE A 750 21.42 -5.74 -0.98
CA ILE A 750 20.34 -6.73 -1.05
C ILE A 750 20.21 -7.20 -2.49
N GLY A 751 20.27 -8.52 -2.67
CA GLY A 751 19.95 -9.16 -3.95
C GLY A 751 18.56 -9.75 -3.90
N ARG A 752 17.73 -9.51 -4.96
CA ARG A 752 16.39 -10.09 -5.09
C ARG A 752 16.24 -10.72 -6.45
N VAL A 753 15.73 -11.94 -6.47
CA VAL A 753 15.31 -12.63 -7.70
C VAL A 753 13.88 -13.10 -7.50
N VAL A 754 12.97 -12.65 -8.34
CA VAL A 754 11.54 -12.95 -8.23
C VAL A 754 11.03 -13.48 -9.56
N LEU A 755 10.43 -14.65 -9.54
CA LEU A 755 9.67 -15.22 -10.64
C LEU A 755 8.19 -14.87 -10.42
N GLN A 756 7.58 -14.20 -11.38
CA GLN A 756 6.16 -13.91 -11.41
C GLN A 756 5.51 -14.63 -12.58
N ARG A 757 4.43 -15.33 -12.31
CA ARG A 757 3.53 -15.87 -13.33
C ARG A 757 2.14 -15.30 -13.09
N SER A 758 1.58 -14.64 -14.10
CA SER A 758 0.21 -14.12 -14.09
C SER A 758 -0.57 -14.66 -15.27
N GLN A 759 -1.83 -15.01 -15.05
CA GLN A 759 -2.71 -15.47 -16.13
C GLN A 759 -3.34 -14.25 -16.81
N ASN A 760 -3.12 -14.10 -18.12
CA ASN A 760 -3.63 -12.97 -18.91
C ASN A 760 -4.95 -13.27 -19.61
N SER A 761 -5.27 -14.55 -19.79
CA SER A 761 -6.54 -15.03 -20.35
C SER A 761 -6.83 -16.45 -19.86
N ILE A 762 -7.93 -17.05 -20.30
CA ILE A 762 -8.27 -18.45 -19.97
C ILE A 762 -7.15 -19.41 -20.38
N THR A 763 -6.44 -19.12 -21.48
CA THR A 763 -5.44 -20.03 -22.09
C THR A 763 -3.99 -19.51 -22.02
N THR A 764 -3.77 -18.22 -21.76
CA THR A 764 -2.44 -17.61 -21.84
C THR A 764 -1.96 -17.09 -20.48
N SER A 765 -0.68 -17.30 -20.20
CA SER A 765 -0.01 -16.76 -19.01
C SER A 765 1.26 -16.01 -19.41
N ASN A 766 1.59 -14.96 -18.66
CA ASN A 766 2.84 -14.25 -18.77
C ASN A 766 3.75 -14.66 -17.61
N THR A 767 4.99 -15.02 -17.92
CA THR A 767 6.02 -15.33 -16.94
C THR A 767 7.13 -14.30 -17.03
N ARG A 768 7.50 -13.72 -15.90
CA ARG A 768 8.55 -12.70 -15.78
C ARG A 768 9.57 -13.11 -14.73
N ILE A 769 10.83 -12.83 -15.01
CA ILE A 769 11.91 -12.93 -14.04
C ILE A 769 12.37 -11.50 -13.77
N LEU A 770 12.31 -11.12 -12.51
CA LEU A 770 12.68 -9.81 -12.01
C LEU A 770 13.93 -9.95 -11.16
N PHE A 771 14.95 -9.21 -11.51
CA PHE A 771 16.20 -9.15 -10.75
C PHE A 771 16.42 -7.74 -10.21
N GLN A 772 16.83 -7.62 -8.95
CA GLN A 772 17.22 -6.36 -8.34
C GLN A 772 18.48 -6.55 -7.49
N LEU A 773 19.44 -5.66 -7.68
CA LEU A 773 20.55 -5.43 -6.79
C LEU A 773 20.39 -4.05 -6.15
N GLU A 774 20.19 -4.03 -4.85
CA GLU A 774 20.08 -2.80 -4.05
C GLU A 774 21.39 -2.60 -3.29
N MET A 775 22.06 -1.50 -3.53
CA MET A 775 23.18 -1.00 -2.74
C MET A 775 22.57 -0.10 -1.66
N VAL A 776 22.51 -0.62 -0.44
CA VAL A 776 21.78 0.01 0.67
C VAL A 776 22.34 1.41 0.93
N GLY A 777 21.45 2.42 0.96
CA GLY A 777 21.83 3.82 1.14
C GLY A 777 22.44 4.51 -0.08
N PHE A 778 22.48 3.86 -1.24
CA PHE A 778 23.02 4.46 -2.46
C PHE A 778 22.06 4.35 -3.65
N SER A 779 21.80 3.16 -4.18
CA SER A 779 21.03 3.00 -5.42
C SER A 779 20.50 1.58 -5.60
N ARG A 780 19.56 1.42 -6.54
CA ARG A 780 18.98 0.13 -6.93
C ARG A 780 19.17 -0.08 -8.42
N VAL A 781 19.62 -1.25 -8.82
CA VAL A 781 19.82 -1.62 -10.24
C VAL A 781 18.95 -2.82 -10.55
N GLY A 782 18.28 -2.82 -11.69
CA GLY A 782 17.36 -3.87 -12.13
C GLY A 782 15.89 -3.51 -11.92
N ALA A 783 15.01 -4.48 -12.16
CA ALA A 783 13.57 -4.34 -11.93
C ALA A 783 13.24 -4.06 -10.45
N SER A 784 12.05 -3.54 -10.17
CA SER A 784 11.60 -3.36 -8.78
C SER A 784 10.61 -4.45 -8.39
N PRO A 785 11.04 -5.60 -7.88
CA PRO A 785 10.13 -6.66 -7.41
C PRO A 785 9.41 -6.28 -6.12
N LEU A 786 9.86 -5.25 -5.39
CA LEU A 786 9.30 -4.82 -4.11
C LEU A 786 7.81 -4.49 -4.17
N GLU A 787 7.37 -3.76 -5.19
CA GLU A 787 5.95 -3.45 -5.39
C GLU A 787 5.11 -4.72 -5.57
N ILE A 788 5.65 -5.67 -6.34
CA ILE A 788 5.00 -6.97 -6.57
C ILE A 788 4.93 -7.77 -5.27
N LEU A 789 6.02 -7.83 -4.51
CA LEU A 789 6.06 -8.53 -3.23
C LEU A 789 5.10 -7.90 -2.21
N LYS A 790 5.13 -6.57 -2.05
CA LYS A 790 4.22 -5.83 -1.15
C LYS A 790 2.74 -6.04 -1.48
N THR A 791 2.40 -6.07 -2.77
CA THR A 791 1.02 -6.23 -3.23
C THR A 791 0.54 -7.69 -3.11
N ASN A 792 1.42 -8.66 -3.34
CA ASN A 792 1.04 -10.07 -3.46
C ASN A 792 1.30 -10.87 -2.18
N VAL A 793 2.34 -10.57 -1.41
CA VAL A 793 2.66 -11.33 -0.20
C VAL A 793 2.03 -10.66 1.02
N PRO A 794 1.08 -11.33 1.71
CA PRO A 794 0.42 -10.74 2.87
C PRO A 794 1.42 -10.37 3.98
N ARG A 795 1.37 -9.12 4.45
CA ARG A 795 2.27 -8.56 5.47
C ARG A 795 3.76 -8.71 5.16
N TYR A 796 4.12 -8.66 3.89
CA TYR A 796 5.52 -8.58 3.49
C TYR A 796 6.21 -7.38 4.16
N GLN A 797 7.37 -7.65 4.75
CA GLN A 797 8.23 -6.63 5.37
C GLN A 797 9.47 -6.41 4.51
N ASN A 798 9.76 -5.15 4.20
CA ASN A 798 10.98 -4.78 3.51
C ASN A 798 12.20 -5.06 4.40
N LEU A 799 13.26 -5.64 3.85
CA LEU A 799 14.46 -6.03 4.64
C LEU A 799 15.19 -4.80 5.18
N ARG A 800 15.28 -3.73 4.36
CA ARG A 800 15.89 -2.46 4.74
C ARG A 800 15.03 -1.32 4.22
N ASP A 801 14.55 -0.45 5.10
CA ASP A 801 13.75 0.69 4.69
C ASP A 801 14.61 1.93 4.39
N THR A 802 15.30 2.44 5.39
CA THR A 802 16.25 3.54 5.27
C THR A 802 17.35 3.36 6.30
N ILE A 803 18.58 3.76 5.96
CA ILE A 803 19.65 3.85 6.97
C ILE A 803 19.29 5.05 7.86
N SER A 804 18.95 4.81 9.12
CA SER A 804 18.97 5.88 10.10
C SER A 804 20.41 6.32 10.28
N ALA A 805 20.69 7.62 10.16
CA ALA A 805 22.02 8.14 10.42
C ALA A 805 22.45 7.71 11.83
N PRO A 806 23.66 7.12 11.99
CA PRO A 806 24.16 6.81 13.31
C PRO A 806 24.33 8.10 14.11
N SER A 807 24.15 8.02 15.43
CA SER A 807 24.36 9.18 16.29
C SER A 807 25.79 9.69 16.17
N ARG A 808 25.98 11.01 16.11
CA ARG A 808 27.31 11.63 16.07
C ARG A 808 28.15 11.26 17.32
N PHE A 809 27.51 10.90 18.44
CA PHE A 809 28.19 10.45 19.64
C PHE A 809 28.89 9.09 19.49
N THR A 810 28.57 8.27 18.49
CA THR A 810 29.26 7.02 18.21
C THR A 810 30.60 7.21 17.49
N THR A 811 30.94 8.41 17.08
CA THR A 811 32.18 8.75 16.37
C THR A 811 33.13 9.63 17.18
N TYR A 812 32.79 9.94 18.44
CA TYR A 812 33.66 10.60 19.40
C TYR A 812 34.36 9.52 20.24
N ASP A 813 35.55 9.09 19.82
CA ASP A 813 36.58 8.42 20.62
C ASP A 813 37.77 9.34 20.81
#